data_b1b22bf9e9506b5ea7c6d32ff30ec27e
#
_entry.id   b1b22bf9e9506b5ea7c6d32ff30ec27e
#
_cell.length_a   1.000
_cell.length_b   1.000
_cell.length_c   1.000
_cell.angle_alpha   90.00
_cell.angle_beta   90.00
_cell.angle_gamma   90.00
#
_symmetry.space_group_name_H-M   'P 1'
#
loop_
_entity.id
_entity.type
_entity.pdbx_description
1 polymer ?
#
loop_
_entity_poly.entity_id
_entity_poly.type
_entity_poly.pdbx_seq_one_letter_code
_entity_poly.pdbx_strand_id
1 'polypeptide(L)'
;MFYTRSSLRVCSFKGFLLCSAVFVGGLNATPAMSADVAEDEIIVTGARPIAESEAAALQIQKNADSLVTVAAADSVGRLPDQNIAQAAGRLPGVAVERDQGQARYISLRGAPNYWTTLSFDGINVVSPEGRDARFDSIPSAIASQIIVSKAVTPDMPGETVSGNVNVITRSAFDYSGLHFDAKAGTGVAELGDRKQYEGSVVVSDRFKAGEGEIGILVSGSFYERGMITDNFEIDYERVSQDQRPGSASRFWAQETENKLYRLTRRNWSASGRLDWKPDSTNTISLRSVYTIFKDDEARDNFRFDLDDRQNDLAANTAACTIAANTTPTNTGYADVCIGNTQFQGTVYGIDIRQRSTLRAFRQSIFTNTLTGDHEFSEGWKLTWLGNFTESKDDRSSVGEASWDSPSTRTLRPTVSYDFTDPNVGALRLFNTVQLSSPTRYQAGAAVTAIDTFTKPLSSLTILDAVDTTKAYTGKLVLARETEFLGGEATFRAGFQFDQRTKTVDESEIRLTTAAQFTTAGIPTDYNQFSLDQSFLGKIPMGYTFRYFDTDKMEQVSATARKNFTFVPNTGNIFDVREQVYAGFLMGNAKFDWGSAVGGVRVEHVKNRGVAVGTVAGVSGPVTAESSQTLVFPSMHVNYNVDDTKKLRLSFNSGAARADYDQLRPNVTVNDSNQSISGGNPAVKPERAYGVDAYFEWYMKPQGYLMAGVFAKKVKDVLYRETRTFGSDALNSNNVDRSAYAFSGITNGGDGRIYGFEAAAQLQLEPWTASLGL
;
A
#
# COMPACT_ATOMS: atom_id res chain seq x y z
N MET A 1 5.88 40.15 -2.39
CA MET A 1 4.54 40.24 -2.97
C MET A 1 3.66 39.32 -2.11
N PHE A 2 2.73 39.90 -1.39
CA PHE A 2 2.01 39.26 -0.29
C PHE A 2 1.06 38.17 -0.80
N TYR A 3 1.18 36.93 -0.29
CA TYR A 3 0.14 35.92 -0.34
C TYR A 3 -0.46 35.78 1.06
N THR A 4 -1.64 36.28 1.23
CA THR A 4 -2.46 36.08 2.42
C THR A 4 -3.03 34.66 2.43
N ARG A 5 -2.61 33.86 3.40
CA ARG A 5 -3.26 32.59 3.74
C ARG A 5 -4.63 32.91 4.38
N SER A 6 -5.69 32.57 3.70
CA SER A 6 -7.03 32.50 4.31
C SER A 6 -7.09 31.27 5.22
N SER A 7 -7.17 31.53 6.53
CA SER A 7 -7.46 30.51 7.52
C SER A 7 -8.90 30.02 7.36
N LEU A 8 -9.09 28.85 6.79
CA LEU A 8 -10.34 28.12 6.92
C LEU A 8 -10.48 27.66 8.38
N ARG A 9 -11.33 28.36 9.13
CA ARG A 9 -11.77 27.91 10.44
C ARG A 9 -12.51 26.59 10.27
N VAL A 10 -11.94 25.53 10.84
CA VAL A 10 -12.62 24.25 11.02
C VAL A 10 -13.81 24.51 11.92
N CYS A 11 -15.02 24.43 11.36
CA CYS A 11 -16.24 24.39 12.16
C CYS A 11 -16.19 23.15 13.06
N SER A 12 -16.17 23.37 14.35
CA SER A 12 -16.21 22.35 15.37
C SER A 12 -17.46 21.49 15.23
N PHE A 13 -17.29 20.21 15.05
CA PHE A 13 -18.32 19.17 14.90
C PHE A 13 -19.27 19.02 16.11
N LYS A 14 -19.11 19.85 17.15
CA LYS A 14 -19.98 19.85 18.34
C LYS A 14 -21.38 20.42 18.11
N GLY A 15 -21.63 21.07 16.98
CA GLY A 15 -22.92 21.65 16.64
C GLY A 15 -23.90 20.71 15.93
N PHE A 16 -23.43 19.56 15.41
CA PHE A 16 -24.29 18.68 14.58
C PHE A 16 -25.07 17.63 15.37
N LEU A 17 -24.73 17.39 16.63
CA LEU A 17 -25.41 16.42 17.51
C LEU A 17 -26.66 16.96 18.22
N LEU A 18 -26.93 18.24 18.10
CA LEU A 18 -28.09 18.87 18.78
C LEU A 18 -29.32 19.09 17.88
N CYS A 19 -29.22 18.81 16.57
CA CYS A 19 -30.38 18.95 15.64
C CYS A 19 -31.14 17.65 15.38
N SER A 20 -30.75 16.51 15.93
CA SER A 20 -31.42 15.21 15.69
C SER A 20 -32.48 14.85 16.76
N ALA A 21 -32.77 15.71 17.70
CA ALA A 21 -33.70 15.42 18.82
C ALA A 21 -35.11 16.01 18.69
N VAL A 22 -35.48 16.56 17.54
CA VAL A 22 -36.81 17.19 17.36
C VAL A 22 -37.49 16.69 16.08
N PHE A 23 -37.71 15.38 15.96
CA PHE A 23 -38.69 14.81 15.02
C PHE A 23 -39.13 13.41 15.48
N VAL A 24 -39.67 13.32 16.69
CA VAL A 24 -40.54 12.21 17.10
C VAL A 24 -41.80 12.83 17.74
N GLY A 25 -42.77 13.09 16.93
CA GLY A 25 -44.07 13.60 17.35
C GLY A 25 -45.14 13.29 16.32
N GLY A 26 -45.87 12.21 16.54
CA GLY A 26 -47.27 12.10 16.12
C GLY A 26 -47.54 11.44 14.76
N LEU A 27 -47.69 10.12 14.74
CA LEU A 27 -48.60 9.43 13.83
C LEU A 27 -49.51 8.51 14.67
N ASN A 28 -50.72 9.01 14.94
CA ASN A 28 -51.81 8.20 15.47
C ASN A 28 -52.32 7.24 14.39
N ALA A 29 -52.14 5.94 14.62
CA ALA A 29 -52.75 4.91 13.79
C ALA A 29 -54.15 4.59 14.33
N THR A 30 -55.19 4.80 13.53
CA THR A 30 -56.52 4.24 13.72
C THR A 30 -56.58 2.81 13.18
N PRO A 31 -57.24 1.87 13.87
CA PRO A 31 -57.39 0.52 13.38
C PRO A 31 -58.47 0.44 12.30
N ALA A 32 -58.16 -0.07 11.13
CA ALA A 32 -59.16 -0.46 10.13
C ALA A 32 -59.45 -1.97 10.27
N MET A 33 -60.73 -2.27 10.27
CA MET A 33 -61.33 -3.60 10.39
C MET A 33 -61.03 -4.47 9.16
N SER A 34 -60.90 -5.75 9.46
CA SER A 34 -60.68 -6.84 8.50
C SER A 34 -61.85 -7.02 7.54
N ALA A 35 -61.52 -7.26 6.27
CA ALA A 35 -62.36 -7.97 5.31
C ALA A 35 -61.59 -9.18 4.81
N ASP A 36 -62.23 -10.37 4.92
CA ASP A 36 -61.76 -11.63 4.39
C ASP A 36 -61.50 -11.52 2.90
N VAL A 37 -60.26 -11.81 2.48
CA VAL A 37 -59.93 -12.09 1.09
C VAL A 37 -58.91 -13.23 1.06
N ALA A 38 -59.18 -14.14 0.15
CA ALA A 38 -58.48 -15.42 -0.16
C ALA A 38 -57.00 -15.46 0.12
N GLU A 39 -56.50 -16.63 0.50
CA GLU A 39 -55.09 -17.02 0.63
C GLU A 39 -54.36 -16.83 -0.71
N ASP A 40 -53.86 -15.67 -0.96
CA ASP A 40 -52.72 -15.46 -1.86
C ASP A 40 -51.46 -15.48 -1.00
N GLU A 41 -50.57 -16.37 -1.37
CA GLU A 41 -49.25 -16.55 -0.78
C GLU A 41 -48.52 -15.20 -0.75
N ILE A 42 -48.53 -14.51 0.39
CA ILE A 42 -47.75 -13.27 0.58
C ILE A 42 -46.28 -13.67 0.64
N ILE A 43 -45.62 -13.65 -0.49
CA ILE A 43 -44.16 -13.63 -0.53
C ILE A 43 -43.74 -12.29 0.04
N VAL A 44 -43.44 -12.26 1.34
CA VAL A 44 -42.72 -11.15 1.98
C VAL A 44 -41.28 -11.19 1.47
N THR A 45 -41.06 -10.60 0.29
CA THR A 45 -39.73 -10.18 -0.10
C THR A 45 -39.33 -9.03 0.81
N GLY A 46 -38.74 -9.34 1.94
CA GLY A 46 -37.98 -8.33 2.69
C GLY A 46 -36.96 -7.74 1.71
N ALA A 47 -37.20 -6.49 1.29
CA ALA A 47 -36.42 -5.82 0.27
C ALA A 47 -35.01 -5.50 0.80
N ARG A 48 -34.12 -6.50 0.86
CA ARG A 48 -32.67 -6.24 0.78
C ARG A 48 -32.35 -5.95 -0.68
N PRO A 49 -31.46 -4.96 -0.95
CA PRO A 49 -30.99 -4.73 -2.30
C PRO A 49 -30.39 -6.04 -2.83
N ILE A 50 -31.01 -6.60 -3.84
CA ILE A 50 -30.57 -7.86 -4.44
C ILE A 50 -29.11 -7.76 -4.89
N ALA A 51 -28.70 -6.58 -5.35
CA ALA A 51 -27.35 -6.30 -5.82
C ALA A 51 -26.23 -6.41 -4.75
N GLU A 52 -26.55 -6.22 -3.47
CA GLU A 52 -25.56 -6.23 -2.36
C GLU A 52 -25.51 -7.57 -1.63
N SER A 53 -26.34 -8.55 -2.02
CA SER A 53 -26.42 -9.85 -1.37
C SER A 53 -25.32 -10.81 -1.81
N GLU A 54 -24.99 -11.76 -0.94
CA GLU A 54 -24.06 -12.85 -1.24
C GLU A 54 -24.54 -13.72 -2.41
N ALA A 55 -25.85 -13.90 -2.54
CA ALA A 55 -26.45 -14.62 -3.67
C ALA A 55 -26.21 -13.89 -5.00
N ALA A 56 -26.29 -12.56 -5.01
CA ALA A 56 -25.95 -11.76 -6.20
C ALA A 56 -24.47 -11.87 -6.54
N ALA A 57 -23.59 -11.83 -5.53
CA ALA A 57 -22.14 -12.01 -5.73
C ALA A 57 -21.81 -13.36 -6.38
N LEU A 58 -22.41 -14.46 -5.90
CA LEU A 58 -22.25 -15.78 -6.49
C LEU A 58 -22.82 -15.86 -7.90
N GLN A 59 -23.93 -15.16 -8.19
CA GLN A 59 -24.52 -15.11 -9.53
C GLN A 59 -23.61 -14.32 -10.50
N ILE A 60 -23.04 -13.20 -10.08
CA ILE A 60 -22.05 -12.44 -10.87
C ILE A 60 -20.85 -13.33 -11.16
N GLN A 61 -20.30 -14.01 -10.15
CA GLN A 61 -19.17 -14.91 -10.31
C GLN A 61 -19.51 -16.06 -11.28
N LYS A 62 -20.68 -16.68 -11.15
CA LYS A 62 -21.14 -17.77 -12.03
C LYS A 62 -21.24 -17.34 -13.50
N ASN A 63 -21.70 -16.09 -13.75
CA ASN A 63 -21.96 -15.56 -15.08
C ASN A 63 -20.77 -14.81 -15.69
N ALA A 64 -19.70 -14.61 -14.93
CA ALA A 64 -18.53 -13.88 -15.40
C ALA A 64 -17.87 -14.57 -16.60
N ASP A 65 -17.40 -13.77 -17.55
CA ASP A 65 -16.70 -14.21 -18.77
C ASP A 65 -15.33 -14.84 -18.45
N SER A 66 -14.66 -14.35 -17.39
CA SER A 66 -13.35 -14.84 -16.95
C SER A 66 -13.39 -15.30 -15.49
N LEU A 67 -12.25 -15.73 -14.95
CA LEU A 67 -12.14 -16.16 -13.55
C LEU A 67 -12.14 -14.95 -12.62
N VAL A 68 -13.23 -14.77 -11.89
CA VAL A 68 -13.40 -13.72 -10.86
C VAL A 68 -13.85 -14.33 -9.53
N THR A 69 -13.56 -13.61 -8.45
CA THR A 69 -14.17 -13.82 -7.13
C THR A 69 -14.81 -12.53 -6.66
N VAL A 70 -15.96 -12.60 -6.03
CA VAL A 70 -16.77 -11.42 -5.70
C VAL A 70 -17.10 -11.43 -4.20
N ALA A 71 -16.83 -10.31 -3.52
CA ALA A 71 -17.34 -10.03 -2.18
C ALA A 71 -18.49 -9.02 -2.28
N ALA A 72 -19.63 -9.36 -1.70
CA ALA A 72 -20.79 -8.49 -1.65
C ALA A 72 -20.69 -7.48 -0.49
N ALA A 73 -21.38 -6.34 -0.59
CA ALA A 73 -21.45 -5.34 0.48
C ALA A 73 -22.02 -5.91 1.79
N ASP A 74 -22.96 -6.84 1.72
CA ASP A 74 -23.51 -7.53 2.88
C ASP A 74 -22.43 -8.27 3.70
N SER A 75 -21.48 -8.92 3.03
CA SER A 75 -20.35 -9.58 3.70
C SER A 75 -19.27 -8.59 4.11
N VAL A 76 -19.08 -7.51 3.38
CA VAL A 76 -18.15 -6.40 3.67
C VAL A 76 -18.67 -5.53 4.82
N GLY A 77 -19.97 -5.24 4.88
CA GLY A 77 -20.58 -4.35 5.88
C GLY A 77 -20.84 -4.98 7.25
N ARG A 78 -20.97 -6.31 7.34
CA ARG A 78 -21.25 -7.01 8.61
C ARG A 78 -20.02 -7.23 9.48
N LEU A 79 -18.86 -7.27 8.89
CA LEU A 79 -17.59 -7.47 9.58
C LEU A 79 -16.91 -6.11 9.80
N PRO A 80 -16.05 -5.97 10.80
CA PRO A 80 -15.37 -4.70 11.11
C PRO A 80 -14.24 -4.40 10.12
N ASP A 81 -14.54 -4.47 8.81
CA ASP A 81 -13.58 -4.18 7.75
C ASP A 81 -13.50 -2.69 7.52
N GLN A 82 -12.37 -2.12 7.86
CA GLN A 82 -12.15 -0.69 7.79
C GLN A 82 -11.82 -0.22 6.37
N ASN A 83 -11.20 -1.08 5.56
CA ASN A 83 -10.80 -0.78 4.19
C ASN A 83 -11.01 -1.96 3.24
N ILE A 84 -10.86 -1.68 1.95
CA ILE A 84 -11.06 -2.66 0.87
C ILE A 84 -10.09 -3.85 0.96
N ALA A 85 -8.82 -3.64 1.38
CA ALA A 85 -7.86 -4.74 1.50
C ALA A 85 -8.31 -5.78 2.54
N GLN A 86 -8.80 -5.31 3.68
CA GLN A 86 -9.28 -6.20 4.74
C GLN A 86 -10.50 -7.00 4.29
N ALA A 87 -11.42 -6.36 3.59
CA ALA A 87 -12.60 -7.02 3.03
C ALA A 87 -12.24 -8.05 1.96
N ALA A 88 -11.36 -7.70 1.02
CA ALA A 88 -10.92 -8.59 -0.05
C ALA A 88 -10.07 -9.76 0.45
N GLY A 89 -9.37 -9.61 1.57
CA GLY A 89 -8.49 -10.64 2.15
C GLY A 89 -9.20 -11.94 2.57
N ARG A 90 -10.53 -11.97 2.56
CA ARG A 90 -11.32 -13.18 2.78
C ARG A 90 -11.60 -13.96 1.49
N LEU A 91 -11.31 -13.36 0.33
CA LEU A 91 -11.54 -14.03 -0.94
C LEU A 91 -10.41 -15.04 -1.23
N PRO A 92 -10.72 -16.19 -1.84
CA PRO A 92 -9.72 -17.20 -2.19
C PRO A 92 -8.58 -16.62 -3.04
N GLY A 93 -7.34 -17.01 -2.72
CA GLY A 93 -6.13 -16.57 -3.44
C GLY A 93 -5.77 -15.09 -3.24
N VAL A 94 -6.38 -14.43 -2.26
CA VAL A 94 -6.08 -13.04 -1.87
C VAL A 94 -5.32 -13.05 -0.55
N ALA A 95 -4.11 -12.56 -0.55
CA ALA A 95 -3.32 -12.29 0.65
C ALA A 95 -3.27 -10.78 0.90
N VAL A 96 -3.12 -10.40 2.15
CA VAL A 96 -3.08 -9.00 2.58
C VAL A 96 -1.77 -8.71 3.28
N GLU A 97 -1.03 -7.78 2.76
CA GLU A 97 0.13 -7.23 3.43
C GLU A 97 -0.31 -6.14 4.39
N ARG A 98 0.24 -6.19 5.61
CA ARG A 98 -0.14 -5.29 6.70
C ARG A 98 1.01 -4.36 7.05
N ASP A 99 0.66 -3.11 7.33
CA ASP A 99 1.55 -2.12 7.90
C ASP A 99 1.04 -1.74 9.29
N GLN A 100 1.85 -2.00 10.31
CA GLN A 100 1.48 -1.76 11.73
C GLN A 100 0.10 -2.36 12.08
N GLY A 101 -0.17 -3.59 11.59
CA GLY A 101 -1.42 -4.31 11.83
C GLY A 101 -2.61 -3.91 10.96
N GLN A 102 -2.54 -2.83 10.18
CA GLN A 102 -3.58 -2.43 9.23
C GLN A 102 -3.33 -3.03 7.84
N ALA A 103 -4.35 -3.61 7.23
CA ALA A 103 -4.31 -4.08 5.86
C ALA A 103 -4.03 -2.92 4.89
N ARG A 104 -2.97 -3.04 4.08
CA ARG A 104 -2.48 -1.97 3.22
C ARG A 104 -2.44 -2.35 1.75
N TYR A 105 -1.80 -3.46 1.42
CA TYR A 105 -1.68 -3.94 0.06
C TYR A 105 -2.35 -5.29 -0.12
N ILE A 106 -2.73 -5.58 -1.36
CA ILE A 106 -3.30 -6.88 -1.77
C ILE A 106 -2.30 -7.57 -2.68
N SER A 107 -1.95 -8.80 -2.31
CA SER A 107 -1.15 -9.73 -3.09
C SER A 107 -2.05 -10.85 -3.59
N LEU A 108 -2.09 -11.07 -4.89
CA LEU A 108 -2.89 -12.13 -5.50
C LEU A 108 -2.01 -13.33 -5.82
N ARG A 109 -2.39 -14.52 -5.30
CA ARG A 109 -1.71 -15.80 -5.59
C ARG A 109 -0.21 -15.80 -5.21
N GLY A 110 0.15 -15.10 -4.12
CA GLY A 110 1.54 -14.99 -3.66
C GLY A 110 2.45 -14.16 -4.57
N ALA A 111 1.88 -13.43 -5.54
CA ALA A 111 2.63 -12.51 -6.39
C ALA A 111 2.94 -11.20 -5.63
N PRO A 112 3.96 -10.44 -6.03
CA PRO A 112 4.22 -9.13 -5.47
C PRO A 112 3.00 -8.20 -5.59
N ASN A 113 2.78 -7.35 -4.60
CA ASN A 113 1.63 -6.44 -4.53
C ASN A 113 1.54 -5.47 -5.73
N TYR A 114 2.68 -4.99 -6.25
CA TYR A 114 2.75 -4.10 -7.42
C TYR A 114 2.34 -4.76 -8.75
N TRP A 115 2.05 -6.06 -8.76
CA TRP A 115 1.44 -6.77 -9.90
C TRP A 115 -0.09 -6.77 -9.86
N THR A 116 -0.68 -6.26 -8.77
CA THR A 116 -2.13 -6.13 -8.57
C THR A 116 -2.56 -4.69 -8.86
N THR A 117 -3.58 -4.51 -9.69
CA THR A 117 -4.13 -3.19 -9.99
C THR A 117 -5.43 -2.93 -9.24
N LEU A 118 -5.71 -1.65 -8.98
CA LEU A 118 -6.95 -1.16 -8.38
C LEU A 118 -7.79 -0.45 -9.44
N SER A 119 -9.10 -0.74 -9.45
CA SER A 119 -10.06 -0.02 -10.28
C SER A 119 -11.28 0.44 -9.47
N PHE A 120 -11.87 1.57 -9.87
CA PHE A 120 -13.22 1.94 -9.52
C PHE A 120 -14.11 1.82 -10.76
N ASP A 121 -15.16 0.99 -10.66
CA ASP A 121 -16.11 0.76 -11.76
C ASP A 121 -15.42 0.44 -13.12
N GLY A 122 -14.34 -0.34 -13.07
CA GLY A 122 -13.56 -0.78 -14.24
C GLY A 122 -12.49 0.20 -14.72
N ILE A 123 -12.27 1.33 -14.06
CA ILE A 123 -11.23 2.30 -14.38
C ILE A 123 -10.07 2.19 -13.41
N ASN A 124 -8.88 1.96 -13.94
CA ASN A 124 -7.68 1.92 -13.10
C ASN A 124 -7.42 3.27 -12.43
N VAL A 125 -7.28 3.24 -11.12
CA VAL A 125 -7.02 4.41 -10.28
C VAL A 125 -5.54 4.42 -9.91
N VAL A 126 -4.91 5.58 -10.07
CA VAL A 126 -3.52 5.77 -9.67
C VAL A 126 -3.42 5.95 -8.16
N SER A 127 -2.46 5.25 -7.55
CA SER A 127 -2.16 5.39 -6.14
C SER A 127 -1.41 6.72 -5.87
N PRO A 128 -1.55 7.29 -4.68
CA PRO A 128 -0.78 8.47 -4.30
C PRO A 128 0.74 8.26 -4.30
N GLU A 129 1.22 7.10 -3.86
CA GLU A 129 2.66 6.83 -3.74
C GLU A 129 3.31 6.51 -5.10
N GLY A 130 2.71 5.61 -5.87
CA GLY A 130 3.26 5.14 -7.13
C GLY A 130 2.28 4.26 -7.88
N ARG A 131 2.79 3.17 -8.48
CA ARG A 131 1.93 2.18 -9.16
C ARG A 131 1.33 1.16 -8.22
N ASP A 132 1.92 0.97 -7.05
CA ASP A 132 1.42 0.05 -6.03
C ASP A 132 0.02 0.47 -5.58
N ALA A 133 -0.94 -0.42 -5.76
CA ALA A 133 -2.31 -0.14 -5.37
C ALA A 133 -2.44 -0.14 -3.84
N ARG A 134 -2.60 1.05 -3.27
CA ARG A 134 -2.75 1.24 -1.83
C ARG A 134 -4.23 1.26 -1.44
N PHE A 135 -4.64 0.24 -0.71
CA PHE A 135 -6.06 0.01 -0.38
C PHE A 135 -6.47 0.52 1.00
N ASP A 136 -5.53 0.85 1.89
CA ASP A 136 -5.81 1.37 3.22
C ASP A 136 -6.41 2.79 3.21
N SER A 137 -6.17 3.54 2.12
CA SER A 137 -6.79 4.84 1.89
C SER A 137 -8.24 4.76 1.39
N ILE A 138 -8.77 3.55 1.10
CA ILE A 138 -10.08 3.33 0.50
C ILE A 138 -11.00 2.65 1.52
N PRO A 139 -11.98 3.38 2.10
CA PRO A 139 -12.94 2.79 3.03
C PRO A 139 -13.83 1.75 2.37
N SER A 140 -14.15 0.68 3.08
CA SER A 140 -15.06 -0.36 2.60
C SER A 140 -16.49 0.15 2.35
N ALA A 141 -16.91 1.23 3.03
CA ALA A 141 -18.25 1.80 2.96
C ALA A 141 -18.65 2.33 1.56
N ILE A 142 -17.68 2.65 0.68
CA ILE A 142 -17.99 3.14 -0.68
C ILE A 142 -18.36 2.01 -1.64
N ALA A 143 -18.05 0.75 -1.31
CA ALA A 143 -18.24 -0.39 -2.18
C ALA A 143 -19.65 -0.98 -2.05
N SER A 144 -20.30 -1.27 -3.18
CA SER A 144 -21.41 -2.23 -3.26
C SER A 144 -20.89 -3.66 -3.42
N GLN A 145 -19.77 -3.80 -4.12
CA GLN A 145 -19.11 -5.08 -4.38
C GLN A 145 -17.60 -4.87 -4.58
N ILE A 146 -16.83 -5.92 -4.29
CA ILE A 146 -15.41 -6.00 -4.63
C ILE A 146 -15.25 -7.20 -5.56
N ILE A 147 -14.82 -6.94 -6.80
CA ILE A 147 -14.59 -7.97 -7.81
C ILE A 147 -13.07 -8.14 -7.99
N VAL A 148 -12.58 -9.33 -7.67
CA VAL A 148 -11.17 -9.69 -7.90
C VAL A 148 -11.08 -10.53 -9.17
N SER A 149 -10.56 -9.93 -10.24
CA SER A 149 -10.32 -10.60 -11.53
C SER A 149 -8.92 -11.19 -11.55
N LYS A 150 -8.84 -12.53 -11.60
CA LYS A 150 -7.57 -13.29 -11.61
C LYS A 150 -7.08 -13.58 -13.03
N ALA A 151 -7.97 -13.47 -14.02
CA ALA A 151 -7.69 -13.59 -15.43
C ALA A 151 -8.38 -12.44 -16.18
N VAL A 152 -7.62 -11.71 -16.98
CA VAL A 152 -8.10 -10.48 -17.66
C VAL A 152 -8.61 -10.76 -19.06
N THR A 153 -9.64 -10.01 -19.46
CA THR A 153 -10.21 -10.01 -20.80
C THR A 153 -9.63 -8.86 -21.64
N PRO A 154 -9.75 -8.88 -23.00
CA PRO A 154 -9.14 -7.86 -23.86
C PRO A 154 -9.64 -6.43 -23.62
N ASP A 155 -10.86 -6.25 -23.11
CA ASP A 155 -11.45 -4.94 -22.80
C ASP A 155 -10.92 -4.32 -21.49
N MET A 156 -10.19 -5.11 -20.68
CA MET A 156 -9.49 -4.65 -19.49
C MET A 156 -8.09 -4.12 -19.83
N PRO A 157 -7.54 -3.14 -19.07
CA PRO A 157 -6.15 -2.71 -19.23
C PRO A 157 -5.16 -3.86 -19.10
N GLY A 158 -4.15 -3.89 -19.98
CA GLY A 158 -3.08 -4.89 -19.95
C GLY A 158 -2.07 -4.72 -18.81
N GLU A 159 -2.18 -3.64 -18.04
CA GLU A 159 -1.31 -3.28 -16.91
C GLU A 159 -1.63 -4.10 -15.66
N THR A 160 -1.57 -5.42 -15.78
CA THR A 160 -1.67 -6.31 -14.61
C THR A 160 -0.99 -7.65 -14.89
N VAL A 161 -0.29 -8.18 -13.89
CA VAL A 161 0.33 -9.51 -13.94
C VAL A 161 -0.44 -10.51 -13.08
N SER A 162 -0.78 -10.13 -11.87
CA SER A 162 -1.47 -11.03 -10.93
C SER A 162 -2.99 -10.96 -11.04
N GLY A 163 -3.55 -9.78 -11.26
CA GLY A 163 -4.97 -9.54 -11.39
C GLY A 163 -5.38 -8.11 -11.05
N ASN A 164 -6.68 -7.87 -11.05
CA ASN A 164 -7.29 -6.56 -10.78
C ASN A 164 -8.31 -6.67 -9.64
N VAL A 165 -8.27 -5.71 -8.73
CA VAL A 165 -9.28 -5.52 -7.67
C VAL A 165 -10.16 -4.34 -8.09
N ASN A 166 -11.37 -4.63 -8.49
CA ASN A 166 -12.33 -3.64 -8.95
C ASN A 166 -13.38 -3.36 -7.87
N VAL A 167 -13.41 -2.13 -7.39
CA VAL A 167 -14.41 -1.64 -6.42
C VAL A 167 -15.60 -1.10 -7.19
N ILE A 168 -16.74 -1.75 -7.07
CA ILE A 168 -17.98 -1.28 -7.66
C ILE A 168 -18.67 -0.34 -6.69
N THR A 169 -18.92 0.88 -7.12
CA THR A 169 -19.61 1.91 -6.33
C THR A 169 -21.11 1.68 -6.31
N ARG A 170 -21.76 2.07 -5.21
CA ARG A 170 -23.22 1.96 -5.05
C ARG A 170 -23.97 2.88 -6.00
N SER A 171 -25.17 2.49 -6.42
CA SER A 171 -26.10 3.27 -7.23
C SER A 171 -27.46 3.40 -6.57
N ALA A 172 -28.17 4.51 -6.81
CA ALA A 172 -29.56 4.64 -6.39
C ALA A 172 -30.49 3.61 -7.08
N PHE A 173 -30.07 3.07 -8.23
CA PHE A 173 -30.81 2.01 -8.93
C PHE A 173 -30.62 0.62 -8.32
N ASP A 174 -29.74 0.47 -7.34
CA ASP A 174 -29.63 -0.75 -6.55
C ASP A 174 -30.79 -0.89 -5.54
N TYR A 175 -31.57 0.20 -5.31
CA TYR A 175 -32.65 0.30 -4.33
C TYR A 175 -33.98 0.63 -5.01
N SER A 176 -35.11 0.28 -4.36
CA SER A 176 -36.44 0.49 -4.92
C SER A 176 -37.01 1.92 -4.77
N GLY A 177 -36.29 2.81 -4.05
CA GLY A 177 -36.72 4.19 -3.77
C GLY A 177 -35.79 4.84 -2.74
N LEU A 178 -36.34 5.70 -1.88
CA LEU A 178 -35.55 6.31 -0.81
C LEU A 178 -34.87 5.24 0.06
N HIS A 179 -33.57 5.29 0.10
CA HIS A 179 -32.74 4.41 0.91
C HIS A 179 -31.87 5.22 1.85
N PHE A 180 -31.80 4.79 3.09
CA PHE A 180 -30.97 5.37 4.14
C PHE A 180 -30.28 4.23 4.90
N ASP A 181 -28.95 4.26 4.93
CA ASP A 181 -28.12 3.36 5.73
C ASP A 181 -27.14 4.18 6.56
N ALA A 182 -27.02 3.88 7.84
CA ALA A 182 -26.09 4.54 8.73
C ALA A 182 -25.45 3.52 9.68
N LYS A 183 -24.13 3.61 9.82
CA LYS A 183 -23.33 2.78 10.72
C LYS A 183 -22.52 3.68 11.65
N ALA A 184 -22.42 3.29 12.93
CA ALA A 184 -21.48 3.89 13.88
C ALA A 184 -20.85 2.79 14.71
N GLY A 185 -19.57 2.93 15.00
CA GLY A 185 -18.80 1.95 15.76
C GLY A 185 -17.74 2.63 16.64
N THR A 186 -17.40 1.94 17.72
CA THR A 186 -16.30 2.34 18.58
C THR A 186 -15.53 1.11 19.03
N GLY A 187 -14.25 1.28 19.33
CA GLY A 187 -13.37 0.21 19.79
C GLY A 187 -12.21 0.75 20.60
N VAL A 188 -11.43 -0.17 21.15
CA VAL A 188 -10.21 0.15 21.88
C VAL A 188 -9.12 -0.85 21.49
N ALA A 189 -7.89 -0.34 21.29
CA ALA A 189 -6.70 -1.17 21.18
C ALA A 189 -6.07 -1.29 22.58
N GLU A 190 -5.88 -2.54 23.03
CA GLU A 190 -5.37 -2.87 24.37
C GLU A 190 -4.01 -2.22 24.66
N LEU A 191 -3.10 -2.25 23.68
CA LEU A 191 -1.80 -1.63 23.85
C LEU A 191 -1.93 -0.11 23.86
N GLY A 192 -1.77 0.47 25.06
CA GLY A 192 -1.84 1.91 25.31
C GLY A 192 -3.25 2.49 25.36
N ASP A 193 -4.29 1.67 25.52
CA ASP A 193 -5.72 2.08 25.66
C ASP A 193 -6.18 3.07 24.57
N ARG A 194 -5.76 2.79 23.31
CA ARG A 194 -6.01 3.68 22.19
C ARG A 194 -7.42 3.49 21.63
N LYS A 195 -8.18 4.56 21.59
CA LYS A 195 -9.58 4.57 21.11
C LYS A 195 -9.67 4.51 19.61
N GLN A 196 -10.76 3.92 19.13
CA GLN A 196 -11.13 3.83 17.72
C GLN A 196 -12.58 4.27 17.54
N TYR A 197 -12.86 4.95 16.42
CA TYR A 197 -14.20 5.43 16.06
C TYR A 197 -14.41 5.22 14.56
N GLU A 198 -15.63 4.81 14.21
CA GLU A 198 -16.04 4.73 12.80
C GLU A 198 -17.47 5.20 12.63
N GLY A 199 -17.77 5.70 11.44
CA GLY A 199 -19.12 6.06 11.05
C GLY A 199 -19.25 6.11 9.54
N SER A 200 -20.41 5.71 9.03
CA SER A 200 -20.75 5.87 7.62
C SER A 200 -22.22 6.17 7.45
N VAL A 201 -22.55 6.84 6.36
CA VAL A 201 -23.92 7.15 5.96
C VAL A 201 -24.05 7.04 4.45
N VAL A 202 -25.14 6.43 4.00
CA VAL A 202 -25.55 6.36 2.59
C VAL A 202 -26.97 6.84 2.48
N VAL A 203 -27.22 7.74 1.55
CA VAL A 203 -28.56 8.24 1.23
C VAL A 203 -28.74 8.19 -0.27
N SER A 204 -29.81 7.60 -0.74
CA SER A 204 -30.14 7.60 -2.16
C SER A 204 -31.65 7.65 -2.40
N ASP A 205 -32.03 8.21 -3.55
CA ASP A 205 -33.41 8.20 -4.01
C ASP A 205 -33.50 8.22 -5.53
N ARG A 206 -34.67 7.89 -6.04
CA ARG A 206 -34.99 7.85 -7.46
C ARG A 206 -36.17 8.77 -7.76
N PHE A 207 -36.05 9.53 -8.83
CA PHE A 207 -37.07 10.51 -9.26
C PHE A 207 -37.45 10.28 -10.71
N LYS A 208 -38.73 10.35 -11.01
CA LYS A 208 -39.21 10.37 -12.39
C LYS A 208 -38.77 11.64 -13.09
N ALA A 209 -38.21 11.52 -14.32
CA ALA A 209 -37.76 12.62 -15.15
C ALA A 209 -38.23 12.41 -16.60
N GLY A 210 -39.39 12.94 -16.94
CA GLY A 210 -40.07 12.68 -18.21
C GLY A 210 -40.53 11.22 -18.31
N GLU A 211 -40.13 10.53 -19.37
CA GLU A 211 -40.38 9.09 -19.55
C GLU A 211 -39.38 8.23 -18.80
N GLY A 212 -38.28 8.82 -18.30
CA GLY A 212 -37.19 8.15 -17.63
C GLY A 212 -37.10 8.42 -16.14
N GLU A 213 -35.93 8.10 -15.58
CA GLU A 213 -35.64 8.24 -14.15
C GLU A 213 -34.24 8.84 -13.91
N ILE A 214 -34.14 9.60 -12.83
CA ILE A 214 -32.85 10.07 -12.27
C ILE A 214 -32.66 9.41 -10.92
N GLY A 215 -31.49 8.78 -10.71
CA GLY A 215 -31.04 8.27 -9.43
C GLY A 215 -29.95 9.15 -8.85
N ILE A 216 -30.06 9.51 -7.58
CA ILE A 216 -29.04 10.29 -6.84
C ILE A 216 -28.64 9.49 -5.63
N LEU A 217 -27.33 9.31 -5.44
CA LEU A 217 -26.74 8.70 -4.25
C LEU A 217 -25.62 9.58 -3.72
N VAL A 218 -25.61 9.77 -2.39
CA VAL A 218 -24.51 10.42 -1.67
C VAL A 218 -24.11 9.53 -0.51
N SER A 219 -22.82 9.34 -0.30
CA SER A 219 -22.30 8.63 0.86
C SER A 219 -21.11 9.34 1.48
N GLY A 220 -20.92 9.11 2.77
CA GLY A 220 -19.77 9.58 3.51
C GLY A 220 -19.33 8.58 4.56
N SER A 221 -18.04 8.51 4.84
CA SER A 221 -17.52 7.72 5.94
C SER A 221 -16.38 8.42 6.66
N PHE A 222 -16.24 8.07 7.92
CA PHE A 222 -15.16 8.50 8.79
C PHE A 222 -14.66 7.32 9.61
N TYR A 223 -13.36 7.28 9.81
CA TYR A 223 -12.70 6.28 10.61
C TYR A 223 -11.47 6.91 11.28
N GLU A 224 -11.32 6.65 12.59
CA GLU A 224 -10.14 7.02 13.36
C GLU A 224 -9.64 5.83 14.17
N ARG A 225 -8.34 5.57 14.13
CA ARG A 225 -7.68 4.50 14.87
C ARG A 225 -6.40 5.01 15.52
N GLY A 226 -6.40 5.04 16.87
CA GLY A 226 -5.19 5.20 17.64
C GLY A 226 -4.49 3.85 17.84
N MET A 227 -3.15 3.82 17.73
CA MET A 227 -2.35 2.61 17.90
C MET A 227 -1.02 2.92 18.57
N ILE A 228 -0.51 1.91 19.31
CA ILE A 228 0.91 1.79 19.67
C ILE A 228 1.37 0.47 19.04
N THR A 229 2.51 0.49 18.38
CA THR A 229 3.13 -0.72 17.83
C THR A 229 4.60 -0.75 18.19
N ASP A 230 5.12 -1.94 18.41
CA ASP A 230 6.53 -2.22 18.59
C ASP A 230 7.02 -3.18 17.53
N ASN A 231 8.26 -3.00 17.11
CA ASN A 231 8.90 -3.80 16.09
C ASN A 231 10.37 -3.99 16.44
N PHE A 232 10.87 -5.19 16.24
CA PHE A 232 12.28 -5.54 16.35
C PHE A 232 12.76 -6.13 15.03
N GLU A 233 13.78 -5.55 14.45
CA GLU A 233 14.39 -5.96 13.20
C GLU A 233 15.85 -6.29 13.40
N ILE A 234 16.35 -7.29 12.67
CA ILE A 234 17.77 -7.64 12.60
C ILE A 234 18.15 -7.64 11.14
N ASP A 235 19.12 -6.83 10.77
CA ASP A 235 19.73 -6.86 9.45
C ASP A 235 20.93 -7.83 9.45
N TYR A 236 20.93 -8.75 8.49
CA TYR A 236 22.00 -9.71 8.29
C TYR A 236 22.75 -9.40 7.00
N GLU A 237 24.07 -9.41 7.08
CA GLU A 237 24.89 -9.30 5.88
C GLU A 237 25.87 -10.46 5.74
N ARG A 238 26.30 -10.71 4.51
CA ARG A 238 27.42 -11.60 4.23
C ARG A 238 28.71 -10.80 4.41
N VAL A 239 29.52 -11.18 5.36
CA VAL A 239 30.83 -10.55 5.54
C VAL A 239 31.71 -10.88 4.34
N SER A 240 32.04 -9.87 3.54
CA SER A 240 32.80 -10.01 2.30
C SER A 240 34.29 -10.20 2.55
N GLN A 241 34.76 -9.84 3.73
CA GLN A 241 36.16 -10.05 4.13
C GLN A 241 36.16 -10.99 5.32
N ASP A 242 36.86 -12.10 5.17
CA ASP A 242 36.90 -13.21 6.12
C ASP A 242 37.66 -12.89 7.39
N GLN A 243 37.18 -11.90 8.12
CA GLN A 243 37.80 -11.50 9.40
C GLN A 243 37.19 -12.22 10.60
N ARG A 244 36.08 -12.93 10.39
CA ARG A 244 35.40 -13.73 11.44
C ARG A 244 35.63 -15.22 11.18
N PRO A 245 36.10 -16.02 12.15
CA PRO A 245 36.33 -17.44 11.96
C PRO A 245 35.06 -18.14 11.40
N GLY A 246 35.18 -18.79 10.25
CA GLY A 246 34.10 -19.50 9.59
C GLY A 246 33.06 -18.62 8.92
N SER A 247 33.32 -17.32 8.68
CA SER A 247 32.39 -16.32 8.19
C SER A 247 32.21 -16.30 6.68
N ALA A 248 33.13 -16.82 5.86
CA ALA A 248 33.13 -16.73 4.40
C ALA A 248 31.84 -17.20 3.72
N SER A 249 31.01 -18.02 4.39
CA SER A 249 29.73 -18.52 3.90
C SER A 249 28.54 -18.19 4.79
N ARG A 250 28.70 -17.36 5.82
CA ARG A 250 27.68 -17.10 6.83
C ARG A 250 27.18 -15.66 6.77
N PHE A 251 25.90 -15.48 7.10
CA PHE A 251 25.30 -14.19 7.37
C PHE A 251 25.45 -13.88 8.86
N TRP A 252 25.86 -12.65 9.18
CA TRP A 252 26.00 -12.13 10.54
C TRP A 252 25.02 -11.00 10.76
N ALA A 253 24.51 -10.82 11.97
CA ALA A 253 23.74 -9.65 12.34
C ALA A 253 24.64 -8.41 12.21
N GLN A 254 24.28 -7.52 11.28
CA GLN A 254 24.96 -6.26 11.05
C GLN A 254 24.47 -5.22 12.04
N GLU A 255 23.17 -5.12 12.18
CA GLU A 255 22.54 -4.17 13.10
C GLU A 255 21.21 -4.72 13.60
N THR A 256 20.74 -4.12 14.69
CA THR A 256 19.37 -4.30 15.15
C THR A 256 18.67 -2.96 15.25
N GLU A 257 17.40 -2.93 14.92
CA GLU A 257 16.53 -1.78 15.08
C GLU A 257 15.31 -2.12 15.92
N ASN A 258 15.05 -1.28 16.92
CA ASN A 258 13.80 -1.28 17.66
C ASN A 258 12.99 -0.06 17.26
N LYS A 259 11.89 -0.27 16.55
CA LYS A 259 10.99 0.80 16.10
C LYS A 259 9.71 0.78 16.91
N LEU A 260 9.37 1.89 17.46
CA LEU A 260 8.24 2.08 18.37
C LEU A 260 7.39 3.22 17.88
N TYR A 261 6.14 2.93 17.67
CA TYR A 261 5.21 3.85 17.04
C TYR A 261 4.08 4.20 17.99
N ARG A 262 3.79 5.49 18.09
CA ARG A 262 2.54 6.05 18.65
C ARG A 262 1.87 6.78 17.51
N LEU A 263 0.73 6.28 17.03
CA LEU A 263 0.13 6.85 15.84
C LEU A 263 -1.39 6.95 15.94
N THR A 264 -1.94 7.85 15.14
CA THR A 264 -3.39 7.98 14.91
C THR A 264 -3.63 8.08 13.42
N ARG A 265 -4.32 7.08 12.88
CA ARG A 265 -4.77 7.06 11.48
C ARG A 265 -6.20 7.52 11.39
N ARG A 266 -6.48 8.38 10.41
CA ARG A 266 -7.82 8.86 10.09
C ARG A 266 -8.08 8.69 8.62
N ASN A 267 -9.30 8.29 8.30
CA ASN A 267 -9.75 8.21 6.93
C ASN A 267 -11.11 8.92 6.83
N TRP A 268 -11.29 9.74 5.82
CA TRP A 268 -12.55 10.34 5.42
C TRP A 268 -12.82 10.01 3.97
N SER A 269 -14.05 9.68 3.66
CA SER A 269 -14.48 9.59 2.28
C SER A 269 -15.81 10.25 2.06
N ALA A 270 -15.97 10.73 0.84
CA ALA A 270 -17.25 11.16 0.31
C ALA A 270 -17.39 10.58 -1.10
N SER A 271 -18.56 10.05 -1.43
CA SER A 271 -18.88 9.68 -2.80
C SER A 271 -20.25 10.20 -3.19
N GLY A 272 -20.39 10.51 -4.49
CA GLY A 272 -21.63 10.93 -5.09
C GLY A 272 -21.81 10.25 -6.43
N ARG A 273 -23.03 9.84 -6.73
CA ARG A 273 -23.41 9.26 -8.01
C ARG A 273 -24.74 9.85 -8.49
N LEU A 274 -24.73 10.27 -9.74
CA LEU A 274 -25.92 10.71 -10.48
C LEU A 274 -26.06 9.80 -11.68
N ASP A 275 -27.13 9.03 -11.73
CA ASP A 275 -27.50 8.18 -12.87
C ASP A 275 -28.74 8.76 -13.52
N TRP A 276 -28.70 9.02 -14.82
CA TRP A 276 -29.84 9.45 -15.61
C TRP A 276 -30.17 8.40 -16.67
N LYS A 277 -31.38 7.86 -16.60
CA LYS A 277 -31.95 6.93 -17.57
C LYS A 277 -33.10 7.65 -18.26
N PRO A 278 -32.87 8.37 -19.37
CA PRO A 278 -33.92 9.05 -20.12
C PRO A 278 -34.98 8.11 -20.66
N ASP A 279 -34.59 6.89 -20.97
CA ASP A 279 -35.40 5.78 -21.45
C ASP A 279 -34.77 4.42 -21.12
N SER A 280 -35.29 3.32 -21.61
CA SER A 280 -34.81 1.95 -21.37
C SER A 280 -33.48 1.62 -22.06
N THR A 281 -33.09 2.40 -23.07
CA THR A 281 -31.93 2.13 -23.94
C THR A 281 -30.73 3.03 -23.66
N ASN A 282 -30.94 4.11 -22.89
CA ASN A 282 -29.90 5.09 -22.63
C ASN A 282 -29.64 5.24 -21.14
N THR A 283 -28.36 5.25 -20.75
CA THR A 283 -27.93 5.54 -19.38
C THR A 283 -26.74 6.48 -19.42
N ILE A 284 -26.80 7.57 -18.64
CA ILE A 284 -25.65 8.46 -18.42
C ILE A 284 -25.40 8.50 -16.90
N SER A 285 -24.16 8.30 -16.50
CA SER A 285 -23.76 8.26 -15.09
C SER A 285 -22.56 9.16 -14.81
N LEU A 286 -22.70 10.00 -13.79
CA LEU A 286 -21.57 10.74 -13.20
C LEU A 286 -21.26 10.16 -11.83
N ARG A 287 -20.03 9.74 -11.62
CA ARG A 287 -19.53 9.16 -10.38
C ARG A 287 -18.37 9.98 -9.86
N SER A 288 -18.39 10.33 -8.59
CA SER A 288 -17.33 11.10 -7.93
C SER A 288 -16.97 10.42 -6.62
N VAL A 289 -15.69 10.19 -6.40
CA VAL A 289 -15.16 9.64 -5.15
C VAL A 289 -14.00 10.50 -4.68
N TYR A 290 -14.04 10.88 -3.41
CA TYR A 290 -12.96 11.58 -2.74
C TYR A 290 -12.61 10.88 -1.44
N THR A 291 -11.35 10.46 -1.28
CA THR A 291 -10.83 9.85 -0.06
C THR A 291 -9.64 10.64 0.48
N ILE A 292 -9.54 10.77 1.79
CA ILE A 292 -8.39 11.34 2.49
C ILE A 292 -7.97 10.37 3.57
N PHE A 293 -6.73 9.95 3.52
CA PHE A 293 -6.06 9.19 4.57
C PHE A 293 -5.02 10.08 5.25
N LYS A 294 -5.01 10.09 6.58
CA LYS A 294 -4.05 10.84 7.38
C LYS A 294 -3.42 9.92 8.42
N ASP A 295 -2.11 9.96 8.54
CA ASP A 295 -1.33 9.23 9.52
C ASP A 295 -0.47 10.22 10.31
N ASP A 296 -0.85 10.46 11.57
CA ASP A 296 -0.09 11.26 12.51
C ASP A 296 0.74 10.27 13.36
N GLU A 297 2.04 10.24 13.15
CA GLU A 297 2.95 9.22 13.70
C GLU A 297 4.11 9.86 14.46
N ALA A 298 4.32 9.39 15.69
CA ALA A 298 5.56 9.58 16.43
C ALA A 298 6.31 8.25 16.50
N ARG A 299 7.53 8.21 15.98
CA ARG A 299 8.37 7.02 15.93
C ARG A 299 9.69 7.24 16.68
N ASP A 300 9.94 6.40 17.67
CA ASP A 300 11.25 6.23 18.26
C ASP A 300 11.95 5.03 17.62
N ASN A 301 13.17 5.19 17.15
CA ASN A 301 13.96 4.13 16.53
C ASN A 301 15.33 4.07 17.21
N PHE A 302 15.63 2.92 17.81
CA PHE A 302 16.96 2.61 18.39
C PHE A 302 17.66 1.61 17.50
N ARG A 303 18.84 1.98 17.05
CA ARG A 303 19.73 1.16 16.24
C ARG A 303 20.99 0.85 17.00
N PHE A 304 21.38 -0.43 17.02
CA PHE A 304 22.67 -0.91 17.51
C PHE A 304 23.47 -1.41 16.33
N ASP A 305 24.68 -0.86 16.15
CA ASP A 305 25.60 -1.23 15.10
C ASP A 305 26.45 -2.43 15.57
N LEU A 306 25.98 -3.66 15.28
CA LEU A 306 26.62 -4.88 15.73
C LEU A 306 27.89 -5.23 14.93
N ASP A 307 28.11 -4.58 13.79
CA ASP A 307 29.35 -4.74 12.99
C ASP A 307 30.36 -3.61 13.25
N ASP A 308 30.04 -2.68 14.18
CA ASP A 308 31.02 -1.69 14.63
C ASP A 308 32.32 -2.40 14.99
N ARG A 309 33.41 -2.06 14.28
CA ARG A 309 34.75 -2.61 14.49
C ARG A 309 35.05 -4.02 13.97
N GLN A 310 34.41 -4.43 12.91
CA GLN A 310 34.77 -5.69 12.23
C GLN A 310 36.27 -5.83 11.91
N ASN A 311 36.92 -4.72 11.64
CA ASN A 311 38.34 -4.70 11.25
C ASN A 311 39.31 -5.12 12.39
N ASP A 312 38.89 -5.08 13.64
CA ASP A 312 39.72 -5.42 14.80
C ASP A 312 39.64 -6.89 15.20
N LEU A 313 38.81 -7.70 14.50
CA LEU A 313 38.62 -9.11 14.79
C LEU A 313 39.87 -9.97 14.48
N ALA A 314 40.70 -9.55 13.53
CA ALA A 314 41.95 -10.25 13.18
C ALA A 314 42.95 -10.33 14.33
N ALA A 315 42.85 -9.41 15.30
CA ALA A 315 43.71 -9.39 16.51
C ALA A 315 43.14 -10.25 17.64
N ASN A 316 41.91 -10.74 17.58
CA ASN A 316 41.20 -11.45 18.62
C ASN A 316 40.86 -12.88 18.23
N THR A 317 41.87 -13.77 18.29
CA THR A 317 41.70 -15.18 17.94
C THR A 317 41.17 -16.09 19.03
N ALA A 318 41.01 -15.61 20.26
CA ALA A 318 40.46 -16.40 21.36
C ALA A 318 38.94 -16.36 21.39
N ALA A 319 38.32 -17.50 21.36
CA ALA A 319 36.87 -17.63 21.44
C ALA A 319 36.33 -17.13 22.79
N CYS A 320 35.38 -16.22 22.77
CA CYS A 320 34.60 -15.86 23.96
C CYS A 320 33.49 -16.89 24.14
N THR A 321 33.45 -17.51 25.32
CA THR A 321 32.31 -18.32 25.69
C THR A 321 31.26 -17.42 26.34
N ILE A 322 30.19 -17.13 25.61
CA ILE A 322 29.05 -16.42 26.19
C ILE A 322 27.99 -17.49 26.50
N ALA A 323 27.74 -17.71 27.78
CA ALA A 323 26.59 -18.45 28.20
C ALA A 323 25.34 -17.52 28.14
N ALA A 324 24.24 -18.01 27.58
CA ALA A 324 22.97 -17.29 27.60
C ALA A 324 22.67 -16.86 29.05
N ASN A 325 22.31 -15.61 29.25
CA ASN A 325 21.99 -15.02 30.54
C ASN A 325 23.13 -14.79 31.54
N THR A 326 24.38 -14.81 31.16
CA THR A 326 25.53 -14.47 32.02
C THR A 326 26.21 -13.18 31.58
N THR A 327 26.82 -12.48 32.54
CA THR A 327 27.71 -11.36 32.23
C THR A 327 28.91 -11.87 31.44
N PRO A 328 29.30 -11.22 30.31
CA PRO A 328 30.47 -11.62 29.55
C PRO A 328 31.70 -11.63 30.47
N THR A 329 32.37 -12.78 30.54
CA THR A 329 33.53 -12.97 31.45
C THR A 329 34.86 -12.71 30.76
N ASN A 330 34.85 -12.44 29.42
CA ASN A 330 36.07 -12.22 28.69
C ASN A 330 36.63 -10.84 28.91
N THR A 331 37.83 -10.81 29.43
CA THR A 331 38.58 -9.60 29.68
C THR A 331 39.75 -9.51 28.69
N GLY A 332 39.95 -8.35 28.10
CA GLY A 332 41.15 -8.09 27.33
C GLY A 332 41.00 -8.18 25.82
N TYR A 333 39.77 -8.14 25.30
CA TYR A 333 39.52 -8.02 23.85
C TYR A 333 39.42 -6.55 23.44
N ALA A 334 39.79 -6.28 22.15
CA ALA A 334 39.81 -4.91 21.68
C ALA A 334 38.40 -4.33 21.60
N ASP A 335 37.48 -5.00 20.90
CA ASP A 335 36.19 -4.41 20.57
C ASP A 335 35.03 -5.39 20.55
N VAL A 336 35.26 -6.63 20.12
CA VAL A 336 34.22 -7.65 19.89
C VAL A 336 34.62 -8.97 20.49
N CYS A 337 33.66 -9.64 21.09
CA CYS A 337 33.74 -11.03 21.49
C CYS A 337 32.70 -11.83 20.70
N ILE A 338 33.15 -12.74 19.85
CA ILE A 338 32.27 -13.59 19.04
C ILE A 338 31.85 -14.79 19.88
N GLY A 339 30.55 -15.09 19.92
CA GLY A 339 30.03 -16.32 20.53
C GLY A 339 30.33 -17.58 19.69
N ASN A 340 29.85 -18.72 20.17
CA ASN A 340 30.05 -20.00 19.48
C ASN A 340 29.36 -20.07 18.13
N THR A 341 28.39 -19.22 17.87
CA THR A 341 27.63 -19.13 16.62
C THR A 341 27.53 -17.70 16.12
N GLN A 342 27.17 -17.52 14.88
CA GLN A 342 26.89 -16.20 14.29
C GLN A 342 25.71 -15.44 14.95
N PHE A 343 24.92 -16.13 15.76
CA PHE A 343 23.75 -15.57 16.45
C PHE A 343 24.05 -15.07 17.85
N GLN A 344 25.27 -15.18 18.32
CA GLN A 344 25.68 -14.79 19.65
C GLN A 344 26.97 -13.99 19.63
N GLY A 345 27.03 -12.93 20.45
CA GLY A 345 28.24 -12.12 20.55
C GLY A 345 28.13 -11.03 21.60
N THR A 346 29.26 -10.35 21.82
CA THR A 346 29.34 -9.13 22.64
C THR A 346 30.16 -8.09 21.90
N VAL A 347 29.63 -6.88 21.78
CA VAL A 347 30.34 -5.72 21.23
C VAL A 347 30.58 -4.71 22.35
N TYR A 348 31.84 -4.33 22.57
CA TYR A 348 32.25 -3.43 23.65
C TYR A 348 32.24 -1.99 23.20
N GLY A 349 31.45 -1.14 23.88
CA GLY A 349 31.32 0.27 23.54
C GLY A 349 30.74 0.47 22.14
N ILE A 350 29.64 -0.21 21.88
CA ILE A 350 28.93 -0.25 20.58
C ILE A 350 28.42 1.13 20.19
N ASP A 351 28.39 1.40 18.90
CA ASP A 351 27.72 2.57 18.37
C ASP A 351 26.20 2.38 18.41
N ILE A 352 25.53 3.36 18.98
CA ILE A 352 24.07 3.41 19.01
C ILE A 352 23.58 4.69 18.38
N ARG A 353 22.51 4.58 17.61
CA ARG A 353 21.79 5.70 17.03
C ARG A 353 20.34 5.67 17.48
N GLN A 354 19.85 6.82 17.90
CA GLN A 354 18.44 7.01 18.17
C GLN A 354 17.87 8.04 17.21
N ARG A 355 16.78 7.71 16.54
CA ARG A 355 16.00 8.64 15.74
C ARG A 355 14.64 8.85 16.35
N SER A 356 14.23 10.11 16.47
CA SER A 356 12.89 10.50 16.87
C SER A 356 12.23 11.21 15.71
N THR A 357 11.21 10.61 15.14
CA THR A 357 10.54 11.14 13.96
C THR A 357 9.09 11.48 14.33
N LEU A 358 8.70 12.73 14.09
CA LEU A 358 7.31 13.15 14.14
C LEU A 358 6.89 13.52 12.72
N ARG A 359 5.92 12.79 12.18
CA ARG A 359 5.43 13.03 10.83
C ARG A 359 3.92 13.13 10.79
N ALA A 360 3.42 14.00 9.92
CA ALA A 360 2.02 14.08 9.51
C ALA A 360 1.99 13.72 8.03
N PHE A 361 1.46 12.55 7.75
CA PHE A 361 1.38 12.00 6.41
C PHE A 361 -0.06 12.08 5.92
N ARG A 362 -0.29 12.59 4.72
CA ARG A 362 -1.62 12.75 4.16
C ARG A 362 -1.67 12.27 2.72
N GLN A 363 -2.57 11.34 2.45
CA GLN A 363 -2.88 10.90 1.10
C GLN A 363 -4.30 11.24 0.72
N SER A 364 -4.53 11.52 -0.55
CA SER A 364 -5.87 11.74 -1.08
C SER A 364 -5.99 11.19 -2.49
N ILE A 365 -7.19 10.70 -2.82
CA ILE A 365 -7.59 10.30 -4.16
C ILE A 365 -8.91 11.01 -4.46
N PHE A 366 -8.91 11.75 -5.56
CA PHE A 366 -10.11 12.37 -6.13
C PHE A 366 -10.30 11.84 -7.54
N THR A 367 -11.39 11.13 -7.79
CA THR A 367 -11.70 10.56 -9.10
C THR A 367 -13.12 10.89 -9.51
N ASN A 368 -13.30 11.27 -10.77
CA ASN A 368 -14.57 11.58 -11.39
C ASN A 368 -14.68 10.84 -12.70
N THR A 369 -15.78 10.13 -12.89
CA THR A 369 -16.06 9.36 -14.09
C THR A 369 -17.41 9.72 -14.66
N LEU A 370 -17.45 10.14 -15.90
CA LEU A 370 -18.66 10.32 -16.67
C LEU A 370 -18.75 9.18 -17.70
N THR A 371 -19.86 8.45 -17.72
CA THR A 371 -20.10 7.34 -18.65
C THR A 371 -21.43 7.50 -19.36
N GLY A 372 -21.51 6.99 -20.57
CA GLY A 372 -22.76 6.83 -21.30
C GLY A 372 -22.84 5.45 -21.93
N ASP A 373 -23.97 4.79 -21.78
CA ASP A 373 -24.33 3.51 -22.38
C ASP A 373 -25.57 3.70 -23.22
N HIS A 374 -25.49 3.32 -24.49
CA HIS A 374 -26.53 3.53 -25.48
C HIS A 374 -26.78 2.26 -26.25
N GLU A 375 -28.04 1.80 -26.28
CA GLU A 375 -28.48 0.67 -27.09
C GLU A 375 -29.22 1.17 -28.32
N PHE A 376 -28.80 0.73 -29.52
CA PHE A 376 -29.40 1.08 -30.77
C PHE A 376 -30.14 -0.13 -31.36
N SER A 377 -30.89 0.10 -32.46
CA SER A 377 -31.52 -0.96 -33.22
C SER A 377 -30.50 -2.01 -33.71
N GLU A 378 -30.97 -3.22 -34.00
CA GLU A 378 -30.17 -4.32 -34.52
C GLU A 378 -29.03 -4.81 -33.59
N GLY A 379 -29.16 -4.66 -32.27
CA GLY A 379 -28.21 -5.17 -31.31
C GLY A 379 -26.88 -4.40 -31.23
N TRP A 380 -26.81 -3.17 -31.69
CA TRP A 380 -25.67 -2.30 -31.52
C TRP A 380 -25.70 -1.61 -30.16
N LYS A 381 -24.56 -1.58 -29.47
CA LYS A 381 -24.37 -0.88 -28.21
C LYS A 381 -23.12 -0.01 -28.27
N LEU A 382 -23.21 1.21 -27.76
CA LEU A 382 -22.10 2.13 -27.64
C LEU A 382 -21.90 2.48 -26.15
N THR A 383 -20.70 2.23 -25.65
CA THR A 383 -20.28 2.70 -24.34
C THR A 383 -19.14 3.70 -24.49
N TRP A 384 -19.26 4.86 -23.87
CA TRP A 384 -18.19 5.83 -23.80
C TRP A 384 -17.93 6.24 -22.35
N LEU A 385 -16.68 6.66 -22.09
CA LEU A 385 -16.23 7.01 -20.75
C LEU A 385 -15.17 8.08 -20.81
N GLY A 386 -15.27 9.04 -19.90
CA GLY A 386 -14.24 10.01 -19.56
C GLY A 386 -13.97 10.01 -18.05
N ASN A 387 -12.71 9.91 -17.67
CA ASN A 387 -12.31 9.93 -16.27
C ASN A 387 -11.18 10.95 -16.04
N PHE A 388 -11.24 11.59 -14.88
CA PHE A 388 -10.16 12.36 -14.28
C PHE A 388 -9.88 11.87 -12.88
N THR A 389 -8.61 11.58 -12.58
CA THR A 389 -8.15 11.23 -11.22
C THR A 389 -6.97 12.10 -10.84
N GLU A 390 -6.99 12.64 -9.62
CA GLU A 390 -5.85 13.27 -8.97
C GLU A 390 -5.57 12.54 -7.65
N SER A 391 -4.34 12.06 -7.49
CA SER A 391 -3.87 11.45 -6.25
C SER A 391 -2.70 12.26 -5.71
N LYS A 392 -2.70 12.53 -4.41
CA LYS A 392 -1.64 13.28 -3.72
C LYS A 392 -1.10 12.49 -2.55
N ASP A 393 0.21 12.54 -2.39
CA ASP A 393 0.95 12.05 -1.25
C ASP A 393 1.74 13.21 -0.64
N ASP A 394 1.23 13.77 0.47
CA ASP A 394 1.89 14.84 1.22
C ASP A 394 2.62 14.18 2.40
N ARG A 395 3.95 14.13 2.27
CA ARG A 395 4.88 13.56 3.25
C ARG A 395 5.59 14.63 4.07
N SER A 396 5.02 15.81 4.18
CA SER A 396 5.59 16.90 4.96
C SER A 396 5.74 16.45 6.41
N SER A 397 6.98 16.21 6.84
CA SER A 397 7.27 15.80 8.20
C SER A 397 7.29 17.00 9.15
N VAL A 398 6.87 16.78 10.38
CA VAL A 398 7.05 17.78 11.43
C VAL A 398 8.54 17.90 11.76
N GLY A 399 9.25 16.77 11.96
CA GLY A 399 10.68 16.76 12.14
C GLY A 399 11.23 15.37 12.45
N GLU A 400 12.49 15.16 12.08
CA GLU A 400 13.29 14.00 12.45
C GLU A 400 14.58 14.47 13.12
N ALA A 401 14.82 14.06 14.38
CA ALA A 401 16.06 14.31 15.08
C ALA A 401 16.85 13.01 15.26
N SER A 402 18.14 13.04 15.01
CA SER A 402 19.05 11.92 15.20
C SER A 402 20.04 12.23 16.32
N TRP A 403 20.15 11.32 17.28
CA TRP A 403 21.14 11.33 18.35
C TRP A 403 22.05 10.14 18.19
N ASP A 404 23.35 10.38 18.15
CA ASP A 404 24.35 9.35 17.95
C ASP A 404 25.19 9.17 19.22
N SER A 405 25.86 8.04 19.34
CA SER A 405 26.83 7.80 20.45
C SER A 405 27.96 8.83 20.43
N PRO A 406 28.48 9.22 21.61
CA PRO A 406 29.70 9.99 21.66
C PRO A 406 30.88 9.20 21.09
N SER A 407 31.93 9.91 20.64
CA SER A 407 33.16 9.27 20.10
C SER A 407 33.90 8.43 21.14
N THR A 408 33.77 8.79 22.42
CA THR A 408 34.43 8.10 23.53
C THR A 408 33.74 6.78 23.85
N ARG A 409 34.40 5.68 23.57
CA ARG A 409 33.87 4.32 23.70
C ARG A 409 33.34 3.96 25.09
N THR A 410 34.04 4.39 26.17
CA THR A 410 33.60 4.14 27.55
C THR A 410 32.28 4.84 27.94
N LEU A 411 31.82 5.78 27.12
CA LEU A 411 30.52 6.42 27.29
C LEU A 411 29.41 5.72 26.53
N ARG A 412 29.73 4.64 25.77
CA ARG A 412 28.81 3.83 25.01
C ARG A 412 28.48 2.53 25.74
N PRO A 413 27.34 1.88 25.49
CA PRO A 413 27.05 0.58 26.10
C PRO A 413 27.93 -0.52 25.52
N THR A 414 28.21 -1.54 26.32
CA THR A 414 28.56 -2.86 25.85
C THR A 414 27.28 -3.65 25.65
N VAL A 415 27.11 -4.29 24.50
CA VAL A 415 25.92 -5.08 24.14
C VAL A 415 26.30 -6.53 24.00
N SER A 416 25.64 -7.40 24.76
CA SER A 416 25.66 -8.85 24.52
C SER A 416 24.34 -9.24 23.85
N TYR A 417 24.42 -9.94 22.74
CA TYR A 417 23.24 -10.37 21.96
C TYR A 417 23.15 -11.88 21.86
N ASP A 418 21.92 -12.39 21.83
CA ASP A 418 21.61 -13.79 21.55
C ASP A 418 20.37 -13.87 20.67
N PHE A 419 20.53 -14.30 19.43
CA PHE A 419 19.51 -14.47 18.41
C PHE A 419 19.34 -15.93 18.01
N THR A 420 19.68 -16.87 18.88
CA THR A 420 19.49 -18.32 18.64
C THR A 420 18.03 -18.69 18.58
N ASP A 421 17.17 -17.98 19.33
CA ASP A 421 15.71 -18.06 19.18
C ASP A 421 15.29 -17.01 18.15
N PRO A 422 14.75 -17.41 16.97
CA PRO A 422 14.35 -16.49 15.94
C PRO A 422 13.15 -15.59 16.34
N ASN A 423 12.44 -15.93 17.42
CA ASN A 423 11.29 -15.18 17.89
C ASN A 423 11.64 -14.14 18.98
N VAL A 424 12.84 -14.20 19.51
CA VAL A 424 13.28 -13.32 20.62
C VAL A 424 14.66 -12.77 20.37
N GLY A 425 14.72 -11.49 20.00
CA GLY A 425 15.97 -10.74 19.86
C GLY A 425 16.48 -10.27 21.23
N ALA A 426 17.16 -11.12 21.97
CA ALA A 426 17.65 -10.76 23.30
C ALA A 426 18.91 -9.89 23.22
N LEU A 427 18.80 -8.67 23.73
CA LEU A 427 19.93 -7.75 23.95
C LEU A 427 20.11 -7.48 25.44
N ARG A 428 21.37 -7.43 25.87
CA ARG A 428 21.72 -7.02 27.25
C ARG A 428 22.72 -5.91 27.20
N LEU A 429 22.49 -4.90 28.01
CA LEU A 429 23.31 -3.71 28.11
C LEU A 429 24.20 -3.75 29.38
N PHE A 430 25.43 -3.32 29.20
CA PHE A 430 26.37 -3.17 30.26
C PHE A 430 27.11 -1.84 30.06
N ASN A 431 27.66 -1.28 31.15
CA ASN A 431 28.65 -0.22 31.05
C ASN A 431 29.91 -0.76 30.35
N THR A 432 30.61 0.10 29.64
CA THR A 432 31.89 -0.25 29.00
C THR A 432 33.02 0.20 29.88
N VAL A 433 33.89 -0.73 30.29
CA VAL A 433 35.06 -0.46 31.11
C VAL A 433 36.30 -0.64 30.24
N GLN A 434 37.17 0.39 30.22
CA GLN A 434 38.50 0.31 29.60
C GLN A 434 39.50 -0.33 30.55
N LEU A 435 40.23 -1.30 30.05
CA LEU A 435 41.35 -1.92 30.78
C LEU A 435 42.63 -1.06 30.70
N SER A 436 43.70 -1.51 31.37
CA SER A 436 45.01 -0.83 31.37
C SER A 436 45.58 -0.62 29.95
N SER A 437 45.27 -1.46 29.03
CA SER A 437 45.59 -1.25 27.61
C SER A 437 44.54 -0.33 26.97
N PRO A 438 44.89 0.71 26.23
CA PRO A 438 43.96 1.65 25.63
C PRO A 438 43.08 1.02 24.53
N THR A 439 43.41 -0.16 24.06
CA THR A 439 42.68 -0.89 22.99
C THR A 439 41.87 -2.06 23.54
N ARG A 440 41.72 -2.24 24.85
CA ARG A 440 41.01 -3.37 25.45
C ARG A 440 39.89 -2.91 26.35
N TYR A 441 38.74 -3.56 26.22
CA TYR A 441 37.53 -3.24 26.97
C TYR A 441 36.89 -4.51 27.56
N GLN A 442 36.07 -4.33 28.57
CA GLN A 442 35.26 -5.36 29.20
C GLN A 442 33.87 -4.83 29.53
N ALA A 443 32.92 -5.74 29.70
CA ALA A 443 31.61 -5.42 30.24
C ALA A 443 31.72 -5.06 31.71
N GLY A 444 31.15 -3.95 32.13
CA GLY A 444 30.98 -3.51 33.47
C GLY A 444 29.66 -3.94 34.11
N ALA A 445 29.09 -3.10 34.96
CA ALA A 445 27.80 -3.33 35.56
C ALA A 445 26.69 -3.40 34.51
N ALA A 446 25.71 -4.30 34.70
CA ALA A 446 24.54 -4.39 33.86
C ALA A 446 23.69 -3.10 33.95
N VAL A 447 23.12 -2.72 32.81
CA VAL A 447 22.27 -1.55 32.65
C VAL A 447 20.91 -2.00 32.09
N THR A 448 19.83 -1.54 32.70
CA THR A 448 18.47 -1.91 32.31
C THR A 448 17.74 -0.82 31.51
N ALA A 449 18.30 0.40 31.45
CA ALA A 449 17.71 1.52 30.72
C ALA A 449 18.74 2.16 29.77
N ILE A 450 18.45 2.24 28.51
CA ILE A 450 19.35 2.84 27.50
C ILE A 450 19.49 4.35 27.69
N ASP A 451 18.56 4.99 28.39
CA ASP A 451 18.58 6.41 28.68
C ASP A 451 19.71 6.82 29.67
N THR A 452 20.37 5.84 30.28
CA THR A 452 21.58 6.11 31.12
C THR A 452 22.79 6.53 30.27
N PHE A 453 22.77 6.25 28.96
CA PHE A 453 23.85 6.63 28.04
C PHE A 453 23.52 7.97 27.39
N THR A 454 24.47 8.90 27.43
CA THR A 454 24.34 10.18 26.73
C THR A 454 24.39 9.97 25.23
N LYS A 455 23.46 10.58 24.53
CA LYS A 455 23.37 10.57 23.07
C LYS A 455 23.32 12.01 22.58
N PRO A 456 24.44 12.58 22.12
CA PRO A 456 24.47 13.93 21.54
C PRO A 456 23.69 14.01 20.24
N LEU A 457 23.01 15.13 20.03
CA LEU A 457 22.29 15.42 18.79
C LEU A 457 23.28 15.53 17.63
N SER A 458 23.03 14.80 16.55
CA SER A 458 23.81 14.80 15.31
C SER A 458 23.13 15.54 14.17
N SER A 459 21.81 15.48 14.08
CA SER A 459 21.05 16.20 13.05
C SER A 459 19.58 16.44 13.42
N LEU A 460 19.02 17.51 12.86
CA LEU A 460 17.57 17.75 12.78
C LEU A 460 17.22 17.97 11.31
N THR A 461 16.30 17.19 10.80
CA THR A 461 15.78 17.30 9.43
C THR A 461 14.28 17.56 9.44
N ILE A 462 13.82 18.52 8.67
CA ILE A 462 12.40 18.81 8.44
C ILE A 462 12.16 18.69 6.94
N LEU A 463 11.28 17.79 6.57
CA LEU A 463 10.95 17.49 5.17
C LEU A 463 9.67 18.22 4.76
N ASP A 464 9.64 18.73 3.54
CA ASP A 464 8.46 19.22 2.83
C ASP A 464 8.43 18.53 1.46
N ALA A 465 7.59 17.51 1.32
CA ALA A 465 7.55 16.67 0.14
C ALA A 465 6.09 16.41 -0.29
N VAL A 466 5.79 16.69 -1.54
CA VAL A 466 4.47 16.47 -2.14
C VAL A 466 4.62 15.77 -3.48
N ASP A 467 4.03 14.59 -3.56
CA ASP A 467 3.87 13.85 -4.80
C ASP A 467 2.44 14.05 -5.33
N THR A 468 2.32 14.35 -6.61
CA THR A 468 1.01 14.49 -7.26
C THR A 468 0.97 13.62 -8.52
N THR A 469 -0.04 12.77 -8.63
CA THR A 469 -0.29 12.01 -9.87
C THR A 469 -1.64 12.43 -10.43
N LYS A 470 -1.65 12.91 -11.68
CA LYS A 470 -2.87 13.25 -12.43
C LYS A 470 -3.06 12.26 -13.56
N ALA A 471 -4.26 11.73 -13.70
CA ALA A 471 -4.61 10.79 -14.75
C ALA A 471 -5.87 11.25 -15.50
N TYR A 472 -5.85 11.09 -16.80
CA TYR A 472 -6.97 11.29 -17.71
C TYR A 472 -7.17 10.03 -18.51
N THR A 473 -8.41 9.48 -18.50
CA THR A 473 -8.77 8.29 -19.26
C THR A 473 -9.96 8.59 -20.15
N GLY A 474 -9.86 8.24 -21.42
CA GLY A 474 -10.97 8.23 -22.36
C GLY A 474 -11.13 6.84 -22.97
N LYS A 475 -12.34 6.27 -22.98
CA LYS A 475 -12.61 4.95 -23.56
C LYS A 475 -13.88 5.00 -24.40
N LEU A 476 -13.85 4.31 -25.55
CA LEU A 476 -14.97 4.13 -26.43
C LEU A 476 -15.07 2.65 -26.82
N VAL A 477 -16.23 2.05 -26.67
CA VAL A 477 -16.49 0.65 -27.00
C VAL A 477 -17.74 0.55 -27.84
N LEU A 478 -17.62 -0.06 -29.02
CA LEU A 478 -18.75 -0.45 -29.88
C LEU A 478 -18.92 -1.96 -29.75
N ALA A 479 -20.13 -2.38 -29.44
CA ALA A 479 -20.51 -3.79 -29.34
C ALA A 479 -21.66 -4.11 -30.32
N ARG A 480 -21.68 -5.34 -30.80
CA ARG A 480 -22.78 -5.86 -31.59
C ARG A 480 -23.19 -7.25 -31.12
N GLU A 481 -24.44 -7.39 -30.77
CA GLU A 481 -25.06 -8.66 -30.47
C GLU A 481 -25.54 -9.30 -31.78
N THR A 482 -25.23 -10.57 -31.99
CA THR A 482 -25.54 -11.32 -33.21
C THR A 482 -25.56 -12.82 -32.92
N GLU A 483 -25.87 -13.64 -33.92
CA GLU A 483 -25.67 -15.08 -33.84
C GLU A 483 -24.32 -15.49 -34.45
N PHE A 484 -23.63 -16.42 -33.83
CA PHE A 484 -22.37 -16.98 -34.30
C PHE A 484 -22.29 -18.47 -33.98
N LEU A 485 -22.08 -19.30 -35.02
CA LEU A 485 -22.00 -20.78 -34.93
C LEU A 485 -23.17 -21.42 -34.16
N GLY A 486 -24.38 -20.87 -34.35
CA GLY A 486 -25.59 -21.36 -33.68
C GLY A 486 -25.79 -20.94 -32.23
N GLY A 487 -25.00 -20.03 -31.73
CA GLY A 487 -25.12 -19.45 -30.41
C GLY A 487 -25.23 -17.92 -30.43
N GLU A 488 -25.68 -17.35 -29.32
CA GLU A 488 -25.67 -15.89 -29.13
C GLU A 488 -24.21 -15.40 -29.00
N ALA A 489 -23.86 -14.36 -29.74
CA ALA A 489 -22.54 -13.78 -29.68
C ALA A 489 -22.55 -12.27 -29.56
N THR A 490 -21.58 -11.72 -28.82
CA THR A 490 -21.32 -10.29 -28.75
C THR A 490 -19.89 -10.02 -29.20
N PHE A 491 -19.73 -9.26 -30.26
CA PHE A 491 -18.43 -8.76 -30.72
C PHE A 491 -18.23 -7.32 -30.21
N ARG A 492 -17.04 -7.04 -29.66
CA ARG A 492 -16.67 -5.72 -29.13
C ARG A 492 -15.39 -5.23 -29.79
N ALA A 493 -15.37 -3.97 -30.16
CA ALA A 493 -14.19 -3.24 -30.58
C ALA A 493 -14.08 -1.97 -29.75
N GLY A 494 -12.91 -1.68 -29.24
CA GLY A 494 -12.76 -0.49 -28.41
C GLY A 494 -11.41 0.18 -28.56
N PHE A 495 -11.42 1.46 -28.20
CA PHE A 495 -10.24 2.30 -28.09
C PHE A 495 -10.18 2.92 -26.69
N GLN A 496 -8.98 3.02 -26.14
CA GLN A 496 -8.73 3.68 -24.86
C GLN A 496 -7.47 4.54 -24.95
N PHE A 497 -7.56 5.71 -24.38
CA PHE A 497 -6.43 6.62 -24.17
C PHE A 497 -6.28 6.89 -22.67
N ASP A 498 -5.08 6.70 -22.15
CA ASP A 498 -4.71 7.08 -20.79
C ASP A 498 -3.51 8.01 -20.82
N GLN A 499 -3.56 9.09 -20.04
CA GLN A 499 -2.39 9.92 -19.75
C GLN A 499 -2.25 10.05 -18.24
N ARG A 500 -1.06 9.73 -17.72
CA ARG A 500 -0.70 9.89 -16.31
C ARG A 500 0.54 10.75 -16.21
N THR A 501 0.55 11.65 -15.23
CA THR A 501 1.70 12.50 -14.93
C THR A 501 1.96 12.45 -13.44
N LYS A 502 3.12 11.94 -13.05
CA LYS A 502 3.63 11.95 -11.67
C LYS A 502 4.63 13.08 -11.54
N THR A 503 4.38 14.00 -10.61
CA THR A 503 5.27 15.11 -10.25
C THR A 503 5.67 14.94 -8.80
N VAL A 504 6.95 15.02 -8.50
CA VAL A 504 7.51 14.95 -7.15
C VAL A 504 8.27 16.24 -6.88
N ASP A 505 7.85 16.94 -5.82
CA ASP A 505 8.51 18.10 -5.26
C ASP A 505 8.99 17.78 -3.84
N GLU A 506 10.28 17.97 -3.58
CA GLU A 506 10.86 17.70 -2.27
C GLU A 506 11.88 18.78 -1.89
N SER A 507 11.79 19.26 -0.66
CA SER A 507 12.75 20.18 -0.06
C SER A 507 12.92 19.90 1.43
N GLU A 508 14.08 20.23 1.98
CA GLU A 508 14.38 19.97 3.38
C GLU A 508 15.09 21.14 4.08
N ILE A 509 14.90 21.26 5.37
CA ILE A 509 15.78 21.97 6.27
C ILE A 509 16.60 20.90 6.98
N ARG A 510 17.93 20.94 6.83
CA ARG A 510 18.84 20.01 7.52
C ARG A 510 19.84 20.78 8.36
N LEU A 511 19.78 20.58 9.67
CA LEU A 511 20.66 21.22 10.65
C LEU A 511 21.62 20.17 11.20
N THR A 512 22.92 20.50 11.29
CA THR A 512 23.98 19.57 11.69
C THR A 512 25.03 20.21 12.62
N THR A 513 24.88 21.50 12.96
CA THR A 513 25.85 22.21 13.80
C THR A 513 25.24 22.69 15.10
N ALA A 514 26.04 22.79 16.14
CA ALA A 514 25.61 23.25 17.48
C ALA A 514 24.95 24.64 17.43
N ALA A 515 25.46 25.56 16.61
CA ALA A 515 24.87 26.90 16.44
C ALA A 515 23.47 26.83 15.85
N GLN A 516 23.26 25.96 14.83
CA GLN A 516 21.95 25.74 14.22
C GLN A 516 20.97 25.11 15.22
N PHE A 517 21.42 24.13 16.03
CA PHE A 517 20.60 23.50 17.07
C PHE A 517 20.14 24.52 18.12
N THR A 518 21.05 25.38 18.54
CA THR A 518 20.72 26.48 19.48
C THR A 518 19.67 27.41 18.87
N THR A 519 19.82 27.79 17.60
CA THR A 519 18.87 28.66 16.91
C THR A 519 17.49 27.99 16.74
N ALA A 520 17.46 26.68 16.52
CA ALA A 520 16.22 25.90 16.44
C ALA A 520 15.59 25.62 17.83
N GLY A 521 16.36 25.83 18.91
CA GLY A 521 15.92 25.57 20.30
C GLY A 521 15.84 24.07 20.63
N ILE A 522 16.59 23.21 19.92
CA ILE A 522 16.66 21.79 20.23
C ILE A 522 17.79 21.50 21.23
N PRO A 523 17.52 20.79 22.34
CA PRO A 523 18.56 20.39 23.26
C PRO A 523 19.50 19.36 22.60
N THR A 524 20.78 19.40 23.01
CA THR A 524 21.81 18.52 22.46
C THR A 524 21.87 17.15 23.12
N ASP A 525 21.16 16.93 24.24
CA ASP A 525 21.04 15.64 24.92
C ASP A 525 19.61 15.12 24.83
N TYR A 526 19.46 13.88 24.38
CA TYR A 526 18.16 13.20 24.26
C TYR A 526 17.35 13.21 25.55
N ASN A 527 18.00 13.05 26.72
CA ASN A 527 17.30 13.01 28.00
C ASN A 527 16.51 14.29 28.32
N GLN A 528 16.93 15.43 27.74
CA GLN A 528 16.20 16.69 27.85
C GLN A 528 15.03 16.79 26.82
N PHE A 529 15.02 15.91 25.85
CA PHE A 529 14.02 15.86 24.79
C PHE A 529 12.99 14.74 25.00
N SER A 530 13.21 13.83 25.94
CA SER A 530 12.32 12.71 26.26
C SER A 530 11.22 13.09 27.25
N LEU A 531 10.13 12.30 27.21
CA LEU A 531 9.08 12.30 28.25
C LEU A 531 9.55 11.48 29.47
N ASP A 532 8.97 11.74 30.64
CA ASP A 532 9.11 10.84 31.80
C ASP A 532 8.11 9.69 31.75
N GLN A 533 8.08 9.00 30.61
CA GLN A 533 7.21 7.87 30.33
C GLN A 533 7.99 6.78 29.60
N SER A 534 8.07 5.61 30.24
CA SER A 534 8.68 4.44 29.63
C SER A 534 7.84 3.86 28.50
N PHE A 535 8.50 3.21 27.59
CA PHE A 535 7.92 2.49 26.49
C PHE A 535 6.93 1.40 26.94
N LEU A 536 5.82 1.27 26.23
CA LEU A 536 4.71 0.35 26.53
C LEU A 536 4.69 -0.93 25.66
N GLY A 537 5.71 -1.19 24.84
CA GLY A 537 5.77 -2.35 23.96
C GLY A 537 5.78 -3.69 24.69
N LYS A 538 5.45 -4.75 23.96
CA LYS A 538 5.37 -6.14 24.45
C LYS A 538 6.56 -7.00 24.04
N ILE A 539 7.38 -6.56 23.09
CA ILE A 539 8.58 -7.27 22.67
C ILE A 539 9.61 -7.20 23.80
N PRO A 540 10.13 -8.34 24.29
CA PRO A 540 11.10 -8.39 25.36
C PRO A 540 12.49 -7.96 24.83
N MET A 541 12.79 -6.66 24.88
CA MET A 541 14.04 -6.09 24.36
C MET A 541 15.25 -6.25 25.28
N GLY A 542 15.03 -6.59 26.53
CA GLY A 542 16.11 -6.68 27.55
C GLY A 542 16.55 -5.34 28.14
N TYR A 543 15.96 -4.23 27.71
CA TYR A 543 16.19 -2.88 28.23
C TYR A 543 14.93 -2.02 28.10
N THR A 544 14.89 -0.91 28.85
CA THR A 544 13.85 0.11 28.78
C THR A 544 14.38 1.39 28.18
N PHE A 545 13.49 2.25 27.68
CA PHE A 545 13.78 3.61 27.22
C PHE A 545 12.52 4.47 27.36
N ARG A 546 12.69 5.80 27.19
CA ARG A 546 11.61 6.77 27.26
C ARG A 546 11.26 7.27 25.86
N TYR A 547 10.00 7.60 25.66
CA TYR A 547 9.54 8.24 24.43
C TYR A 547 10.09 9.66 24.31
N PHE A 548 10.35 10.12 23.07
CA PHE A 548 10.59 11.54 22.85
C PHE A 548 9.29 12.37 23.03
N ASP A 549 9.48 13.64 23.36
CA ASP A 549 8.40 14.60 23.57
C ASP A 549 7.95 15.17 22.22
N THR A 550 6.74 14.84 21.78
CA THR A 550 6.16 15.29 20.51
C THR A 550 5.93 16.79 20.48
N ASP A 551 5.53 17.41 21.61
CA ASP A 551 5.25 18.84 21.68
C ASP A 551 6.56 19.64 21.53
N LYS A 552 7.65 19.15 22.12
CA LYS A 552 8.99 19.73 21.89
C LYS A 552 9.41 19.61 20.43
N MET A 553 9.15 18.48 19.78
CA MET A 553 9.47 18.33 18.35
C MET A 553 8.69 19.33 17.50
N GLU A 554 7.41 19.55 17.77
CA GLU A 554 6.60 20.56 17.09
C GLU A 554 7.14 21.97 17.29
N GLN A 555 7.50 22.34 18.53
CA GLN A 555 8.05 23.67 18.84
C GLN A 555 9.39 23.91 18.15
N VAL A 556 10.31 22.92 18.21
CA VAL A 556 11.60 22.98 17.54
C VAL A 556 11.44 23.10 16.03
N SER A 557 10.54 22.30 15.45
CA SER A 557 10.26 22.32 14.01
C SER A 557 9.67 23.65 13.57
N ALA A 558 8.74 24.21 14.32
CA ALA A 558 8.17 25.53 14.04
C ALA A 558 9.25 26.63 14.12
N THR A 559 10.15 26.54 15.11
CA THR A 559 11.28 27.49 15.25
C THR A 559 12.26 27.36 14.09
N ALA A 560 12.60 26.14 13.69
CA ALA A 560 13.47 25.90 12.55
C ALA A 560 12.87 26.40 11.24
N ARG A 561 11.59 26.14 10.99
CA ARG A 561 10.86 26.66 9.79
C ARG A 561 10.85 28.19 9.73
N LYS A 562 10.88 28.88 10.86
CA LYS A 562 10.93 30.33 10.93
C LYS A 562 12.33 30.90 10.62
N ASN A 563 13.37 30.21 11.06
CA ASN A 563 14.76 30.74 11.05
C ASN A 563 15.62 30.20 9.90
N PHE A 564 15.21 29.12 9.24
CA PHE A 564 15.95 28.49 8.16
C PHE A 564 15.09 28.35 6.90
N THR A 565 15.75 28.29 5.74
CA THR A 565 15.10 28.16 4.43
C THR A 565 15.15 26.70 3.98
N PHE A 566 14.07 26.22 3.40
CA PHE A 566 14.04 24.92 2.72
C PHE A 566 14.97 24.91 1.51
N VAL A 567 15.74 23.86 1.38
CA VAL A 567 16.62 23.61 0.24
C VAL A 567 16.02 22.49 -0.61
N PRO A 568 15.84 22.70 -1.93
CA PRO A 568 15.33 21.64 -2.80
C PRO A 568 16.25 20.41 -2.81
N ASN A 569 15.66 19.23 -2.62
CA ASN A 569 16.35 17.95 -2.78
C ASN A 569 16.26 17.53 -4.26
N THR A 570 17.12 18.11 -5.09
CA THR A 570 17.08 17.95 -6.54
C THR A 570 17.23 16.50 -7.01
N GLY A 571 17.85 15.64 -6.19
CA GLY A 571 17.96 14.21 -6.47
C GLY A 571 16.61 13.47 -6.50
N ASN A 572 15.61 14.00 -5.77
CA ASN A 572 14.27 13.39 -5.66
C ASN A 572 13.19 14.15 -6.45
N ILE A 573 13.53 15.31 -7.05
CA ILE A 573 12.57 16.11 -7.84
C ILE A 573 12.51 15.57 -9.27
N PHE A 574 11.33 15.15 -9.72
CA PHE A 574 11.11 14.72 -11.09
C PHE A 574 9.65 14.86 -11.55
N ASP A 575 9.46 14.87 -12.87
CA ASP A 575 8.18 14.74 -13.56
C ASP A 575 8.26 13.58 -14.55
N VAL A 576 7.35 12.60 -14.43
CA VAL A 576 7.24 11.48 -15.37
C VAL A 576 5.83 11.44 -15.93
N ARG A 577 5.74 11.59 -17.26
CA ARG A 577 4.50 11.48 -18.03
C ARG A 577 4.48 10.16 -18.79
N GLU A 578 3.40 9.41 -18.60
CA GLU A 578 3.08 8.21 -19.36
C GLU A 578 1.81 8.43 -20.19
N GLN A 579 1.84 8.02 -21.46
CA GLN A 579 0.68 8.00 -22.36
C GLN A 579 0.49 6.60 -22.93
N VAL A 580 -0.73 6.08 -22.86
CA VAL A 580 -1.10 4.76 -23.36
C VAL A 580 -2.19 4.92 -24.40
N TYR A 581 -1.93 4.44 -25.61
CA TYR A 581 -2.90 4.32 -26.69
C TYR A 581 -3.23 2.84 -26.88
N ALA A 582 -4.46 2.45 -26.59
CA ALA A 582 -4.88 1.06 -26.61
C ALA A 582 -6.04 0.82 -27.55
N GLY A 583 -5.98 -0.29 -28.28
CA GLY A 583 -7.10 -0.81 -29.08
C GLY A 583 -7.34 -2.26 -28.76
N PHE A 584 -8.59 -2.72 -28.79
CA PHE A 584 -8.91 -4.13 -28.60
C PHE A 584 -10.04 -4.61 -29.51
N LEU A 585 -10.00 -5.91 -29.79
CA LEU A 585 -11.07 -6.68 -30.42
C LEU A 585 -11.35 -7.90 -29.56
N MET A 586 -12.63 -8.17 -29.29
CA MET A 586 -13.07 -9.26 -28.42
C MET A 586 -14.38 -9.84 -28.92
N GLY A 587 -14.52 -11.16 -28.85
CA GLY A 587 -15.77 -11.88 -29.09
C GLY A 587 -16.14 -12.71 -27.85
N ASN A 588 -17.41 -12.70 -27.49
CA ASN A 588 -18.02 -13.59 -26.52
C ASN A 588 -19.16 -14.33 -27.17
N ALA A 589 -19.11 -15.66 -27.19
CA ALA A 589 -20.15 -16.51 -27.76
C ALA A 589 -20.68 -17.46 -26.69
N LYS A 590 -22.02 -17.57 -26.60
CA LYS A 590 -22.74 -18.47 -25.70
C LYS A 590 -23.34 -19.62 -26.49
N PHE A 591 -23.14 -20.81 -26.00
CA PHE A 591 -23.60 -22.07 -26.57
C PHE A 591 -24.37 -22.88 -25.53
N ASP A 592 -25.07 -23.91 -25.94
CA ASP A 592 -25.77 -24.84 -25.01
C ASP A 592 -24.81 -25.45 -23.97
N TRP A 593 -23.57 -25.66 -24.35
CA TRP A 593 -22.55 -26.25 -23.44
C TRP A 593 -21.84 -25.21 -22.56
N GLY A 594 -22.04 -23.89 -22.75
CA GLY A 594 -21.34 -22.84 -21.98
C GLY A 594 -21.00 -21.62 -22.81
N SER A 595 -19.83 -21.02 -22.57
CA SER A 595 -19.38 -19.83 -23.30
C SER A 595 -17.88 -19.84 -23.62
N ALA A 596 -17.54 -19.15 -24.70
CA ALA A 596 -16.15 -18.90 -25.08
C ALA A 596 -15.95 -17.39 -25.30
N VAL A 597 -14.90 -16.85 -24.69
CA VAL A 597 -14.51 -15.45 -24.83
C VAL A 597 -13.06 -15.40 -25.30
N GLY A 598 -12.77 -14.56 -26.28
CA GLY A 598 -11.40 -14.43 -26.77
C GLY A 598 -11.17 -13.13 -27.53
N GLY A 599 -9.93 -12.73 -27.60
CA GLY A 599 -9.55 -11.53 -28.32
C GLY A 599 -8.13 -11.08 -28.08
N VAL A 600 -7.84 -9.87 -28.49
CA VAL A 600 -6.52 -9.27 -28.38
C VAL A 600 -6.64 -7.79 -28.05
N ARG A 601 -5.76 -7.33 -27.18
CA ARG A 601 -5.53 -5.93 -26.88
C ARG A 601 -4.11 -5.54 -27.28
N VAL A 602 -3.94 -4.38 -27.87
CA VAL A 602 -2.66 -3.79 -28.24
C VAL A 602 -2.53 -2.46 -27.53
N GLU A 603 -1.42 -2.23 -26.84
CA GLU A 603 -1.11 -0.97 -26.17
C GLU A 603 0.21 -0.40 -26.68
N HIS A 604 0.19 0.88 -27.08
CA HIS A 604 1.38 1.65 -27.38
C HIS A 604 1.62 2.65 -26.24
N VAL A 605 2.70 2.43 -25.48
CA VAL A 605 3.07 3.20 -24.31
C VAL A 605 4.20 4.15 -24.64
N LYS A 606 4.07 5.42 -24.25
CA LYS A 606 5.11 6.45 -24.36
C LYS A 606 5.39 7.01 -22.98
N ASN A 607 6.65 7.03 -22.57
CA ASN A 607 7.12 7.65 -21.34
C ASN A 607 8.03 8.85 -21.66
N ARG A 608 7.90 9.91 -20.87
CA ARG A 608 8.79 11.05 -20.86
C ARG A 608 9.09 11.45 -19.44
N GLY A 609 10.35 11.33 -19.02
CA GLY A 609 10.84 11.77 -17.71
C GLY A 609 11.64 13.05 -17.83
N VAL A 610 11.45 13.97 -16.87
CA VAL A 610 12.24 15.18 -16.67
C VAL A 610 12.68 15.23 -15.22
N ALA A 611 13.94 15.51 -14.97
CA ALA A 611 14.47 15.65 -13.61
C ALA A 611 15.69 16.58 -13.60
N VAL A 612 16.19 16.97 -12.44
CA VAL A 612 17.46 17.66 -12.32
C VAL A 612 18.57 16.61 -12.20
N GLY A 613 19.51 16.64 -13.11
CA GLY A 613 20.67 15.75 -13.12
C GLY A 613 21.97 16.52 -13.21
N THR A 614 23.08 15.86 -12.90
CA THR A 614 24.42 16.39 -13.08
C THR A 614 25.13 15.63 -14.19
N VAL A 615 25.51 16.32 -15.25
CA VAL A 615 26.25 15.77 -16.37
C VAL A 615 27.57 16.55 -16.51
N ALA A 616 28.69 15.83 -16.48
CA ALA A 616 30.03 16.42 -16.52
C ALA A 616 30.24 17.57 -15.51
N GLY A 617 29.67 17.44 -14.31
CA GLY A 617 29.79 18.41 -13.22
C GLY A 617 28.83 19.62 -13.32
N VAL A 618 28.00 19.70 -14.36
CA VAL A 618 27.01 20.75 -14.54
C VAL A 618 25.63 20.22 -14.20
N SER A 619 24.97 20.83 -13.21
CA SER A 619 23.59 20.52 -12.85
C SER A 619 22.61 21.25 -13.75
N GLY A 620 21.60 20.52 -14.23
CA GLY A 620 20.57 21.08 -15.10
C GLY A 620 19.45 20.07 -15.38
N PRO A 621 18.40 20.46 -16.10
CA PRO A 621 17.33 19.56 -16.47
C PRO A 621 17.82 18.47 -17.43
N VAL A 622 17.53 17.22 -17.09
CA VAL A 622 17.75 16.05 -17.94
C VAL A 622 16.40 15.47 -18.35
N THR A 623 16.31 15.02 -19.60
CA THR A 623 15.08 14.42 -20.14
C THR A 623 15.40 13.08 -20.78
N ALA A 624 14.53 12.09 -20.55
CA ALA A 624 14.57 10.82 -21.26
C ALA A 624 13.18 10.47 -21.77
N GLU A 625 13.15 9.83 -22.94
CA GLU A 625 11.93 9.35 -23.57
C GLU A 625 12.08 7.87 -23.92
N SER A 626 11.01 7.11 -23.78
CA SER A 626 10.96 5.73 -24.21
C SER A 626 9.56 5.39 -24.75
N SER A 627 9.50 4.43 -25.65
CA SER A 627 8.21 3.92 -26.16
C SER A 627 8.28 2.45 -26.45
N GLN A 628 7.12 1.78 -26.36
CA GLN A 628 7.01 0.36 -26.61
C GLN A 628 5.59 -0.03 -26.98
N THR A 629 5.45 -1.11 -27.73
CA THR A 629 4.15 -1.68 -28.10
C THR A 629 4.03 -3.06 -27.49
N LEU A 630 2.93 -3.30 -26.78
CA LEU A 630 2.62 -4.53 -26.08
C LEU A 630 1.36 -5.15 -26.67
N VAL A 631 1.35 -6.48 -26.80
CA VAL A 631 0.21 -7.24 -27.33
C VAL A 631 -0.24 -8.24 -26.27
N PHE A 632 -1.53 -8.21 -25.95
CA PHE A 632 -2.17 -9.01 -24.91
C PHE A 632 -3.29 -9.87 -25.48
N PRO A 633 -2.99 -11.10 -25.95
CA PRO A 633 -4.02 -12.08 -26.29
C PRO A 633 -4.62 -12.69 -25.02
N SER A 634 -5.93 -12.98 -25.04
CA SER A 634 -6.59 -13.78 -24.00
C SER A 634 -7.71 -14.63 -24.58
N MET A 635 -7.97 -15.77 -23.91
CA MET A 635 -9.03 -16.70 -24.25
C MET A 635 -9.55 -17.40 -22.99
N HIS A 636 -10.87 -17.46 -22.85
CA HIS A 636 -11.56 -18.07 -21.73
C HIS A 636 -12.66 -18.99 -22.25
N VAL A 637 -12.73 -20.21 -21.71
CA VAL A 637 -13.77 -21.19 -22.02
C VAL A 637 -14.44 -21.60 -20.73
N ASN A 638 -15.74 -21.41 -20.64
CA ASN A 638 -16.57 -21.77 -19.51
C ASN A 638 -17.51 -22.91 -19.96
N TYR A 639 -17.21 -24.14 -19.55
CA TYR A 639 -18.00 -25.32 -19.87
C TYR A 639 -18.97 -25.66 -18.74
N ASN A 640 -20.27 -25.67 -19.02
CA ASN A 640 -21.31 -26.07 -18.08
C ASN A 640 -21.42 -27.62 -18.07
N VAL A 641 -21.00 -28.25 -16.98
CA VAL A 641 -21.16 -29.68 -16.78
C VAL A 641 -22.65 -29.99 -16.56
N ASP A 642 -23.31 -29.14 -15.78
CA ASP A 642 -24.75 -29.06 -15.55
C ASP A 642 -25.12 -27.63 -15.10
N ASP A 643 -26.38 -27.39 -14.73
CA ASP A 643 -26.86 -26.07 -14.27
C ASP A 643 -26.15 -25.53 -13.01
N THR A 644 -25.48 -26.41 -12.28
CA THR A 644 -24.84 -26.09 -11.00
C THR A 644 -23.31 -26.19 -11.06
N LYS A 645 -22.74 -26.92 -12.01
CA LYS A 645 -21.30 -27.19 -12.09
C LYS A 645 -20.70 -26.64 -13.36
N LYS A 646 -19.54 -26.04 -13.24
CA LYS A 646 -18.83 -25.38 -14.33
C LYS A 646 -17.34 -25.72 -14.29
N LEU A 647 -16.75 -25.90 -15.47
CA LEU A 647 -15.30 -25.93 -15.66
C LEU A 647 -14.89 -24.62 -16.37
N ARG A 648 -13.85 -23.98 -15.88
CA ARG A 648 -13.25 -22.79 -16.51
C ARG A 648 -11.82 -23.07 -16.94
N LEU A 649 -11.51 -22.75 -18.16
CA LEU A 649 -10.18 -22.75 -18.72
C LEU A 649 -9.86 -21.35 -19.19
N SER A 650 -8.72 -20.81 -18.80
CA SER A 650 -8.31 -19.45 -19.17
C SER A 650 -6.86 -19.44 -19.65
N PHE A 651 -6.62 -18.69 -20.70
CA PHE A 651 -5.32 -18.19 -21.08
C PHE A 651 -5.37 -16.67 -21.08
N ASN A 652 -4.44 -16.01 -20.41
CA ASN A 652 -4.40 -14.56 -20.33
C ASN A 652 -2.95 -14.04 -20.36
N SER A 653 -2.79 -12.81 -20.77
CA SER A 653 -1.50 -12.12 -20.76
C SER A 653 -1.64 -10.71 -20.20
N GLY A 654 -0.57 -10.20 -19.61
CA GLY A 654 -0.51 -8.88 -19.01
C GLY A 654 0.92 -8.40 -18.85
N ALA A 655 1.07 -7.18 -18.32
CA ALA A 655 2.38 -6.61 -18.03
C ALA A 655 2.35 -5.79 -16.73
N ALA A 656 3.48 -5.70 -16.02
CA ALA A 656 3.72 -4.72 -14.98
C ALA A 656 4.81 -3.75 -15.44
N ARG A 657 4.54 -2.46 -15.30
CA ARG A 657 5.47 -1.40 -15.69
C ARG A 657 6.30 -0.97 -14.49
N ALA A 658 7.54 -0.53 -14.75
CA ALA A 658 8.38 0.07 -13.73
C ALA A 658 7.70 1.28 -13.09
N ASP A 659 7.92 1.51 -11.80
CA ASP A 659 7.34 2.66 -11.11
C ASP A 659 7.92 3.98 -11.63
N TYR A 660 7.26 5.10 -11.32
CA TYR A 660 7.63 6.42 -11.87
C TYR A 660 9.01 6.89 -11.41
N ASP A 661 9.38 6.64 -10.15
CA ASP A 661 10.70 6.92 -9.61
C ASP A 661 11.80 6.10 -10.31
N GLN A 662 11.47 4.87 -10.71
CA GLN A 662 12.37 3.98 -11.45
C GLN A 662 12.58 4.43 -12.90
N LEU A 663 11.65 5.23 -13.45
CA LEU A 663 11.72 5.80 -14.81
C LEU A 663 12.35 7.19 -14.85
N ARG A 664 12.68 7.79 -13.71
CA ARG A 664 13.32 9.11 -13.66
C ARG A 664 14.68 9.10 -14.38
N PRO A 665 15.05 10.19 -15.11
CA PRO A 665 16.28 10.21 -15.90
C PRO A 665 17.53 10.59 -15.10
N ASN A 666 17.41 11.02 -13.85
CA ASN A 666 18.52 11.46 -13.03
C ASN A 666 19.05 10.36 -12.11
N VAL A 667 20.23 10.61 -11.57
CA VAL A 667 20.88 9.80 -10.55
C VAL A 667 21.21 10.67 -9.34
N THR A 668 21.26 10.06 -8.17
CA THR A 668 21.71 10.66 -6.91
C THR A 668 23.10 10.15 -6.60
N VAL A 669 24.04 11.03 -6.36
CA VAL A 669 25.45 10.71 -6.03
C VAL A 669 25.67 10.94 -4.55
N ASN A 670 26.27 9.96 -3.88
CA ASN A 670 26.71 10.05 -2.49
C ASN A 670 28.23 9.82 -2.43
N ASP A 671 28.99 10.90 -2.32
CA ASP A 671 30.45 10.84 -2.28
C ASP A 671 31.00 10.24 -0.96
N SER A 672 30.24 10.36 0.13
CA SER A 672 30.64 9.79 1.41
C SER A 672 30.62 8.26 1.43
N ASN A 673 29.61 7.66 0.76
CA ASN A 673 29.46 6.21 0.65
C ASN A 673 29.95 5.66 -0.68
N GLN A 674 30.55 6.49 -1.54
CA GLN A 674 30.99 6.16 -2.88
C GLN A 674 29.91 5.40 -3.69
N SER A 675 28.68 5.89 -3.64
CA SER A 675 27.52 5.25 -4.25
C SER A 675 26.75 6.20 -5.17
N ILE A 676 26.13 5.62 -6.18
CA ILE A 676 25.26 6.29 -7.13
C ILE A 676 23.97 5.47 -7.21
N SER A 677 22.84 6.12 -7.06
CA SER A 677 21.52 5.50 -7.23
C SER A 677 20.67 6.28 -8.21
N GLY A 678 19.80 5.61 -8.99
CA GLY A 678 18.97 6.33 -9.95
C GLY A 678 17.95 5.48 -10.65
N GLY A 679 17.15 6.16 -11.48
CA GLY A 679 16.19 5.51 -12.36
C GLY A 679 16.85 4.96 -13.63
N ASN A 680 16.06 4.19 -14.39
CA ASN A 680 16.45 3.66 -15.70
C ASN A 680 15.24 3.77 -16.66
N PRO A 681 15.13 4.85 -17.43
CA PRO A 681 14.03 5.05 -18.38
C PRO A 681 13.96 4.01 -19.50
N ALA A 682 15.00 3.19 -19.67
CA ALA A 682 15.11 2.18 -20.73
C ALA A 682 14.58 0.80 -20.32
N VAL A 683 14.16 0.60 -19.06
CA VAL A 683 13.64 -0.70 -18.62
C VAL A 683 12.35 -1.07 -19.36
N LYS A 684 12.22 -2.37 -19.64
CA LYS A 684 11.03 -2.95 -20.24
C LYS A 684 10.04 -3.35 -19.15
N PRO A 685 8.72 -3.35 -19.42
CA PRO A 685 7.76 -3.95 -18.51
C PRO A 685 7.99 -5.45 -18.36
N GLU A 686 7.70 -5.95 -17.18
CA GLU A 686 7.55 -7.38 -16.95
C GLU A 686 6.34 -7.90 -17.73
N ARG A 687 6.49 -9.01 -18.46
CA ARG A 687 5.43 -9.58 -19.30
C ARG A 687 5.01 -10.94 -18.78
N ALA A 688 3.72 -11.09 -18.48
CA ALA A 688 3.16 -12.32 -17.97
C ALA A 688 2.29 -13.05 -19.00
N TYR A 689 2.36 -14.37 -18.97
CA TYR A 689 1.47 -15.30 -19.70
C TYR A 689 0.99 -16.35 -18.69
N GLY A 690 -0.31 -16.47 -18.56
CA GLY A 690 -0.93 -17.33 -17.54
C GLY A 690 -1.95 -18.30 -18.15
N VAL A 691 -2.05 -19.48 -17.50
CA VAL A 691 -3.08 -20.48 -17.77
C VAL A 691 -3.75 -20.86 -16.46
N ASP A 692 -5.07 -21.05 -16.49
CA ASP A 692 -5.88 -21.40 -15.34
C ASP A 692 -6.86 -22.51 -15.71
N ALA A 693 -7.11 -23.45 -14.78
CA ALA A 693 -8.11 -24.48 -14.91
C ALA A 693 -8.86 -24.66 -13.58
N TYR A 694 -10.16 -24.44 -13.57
CA TYR A 694 -10.99 -24.44 -12.37
C TYR A 694 -12.24 -25.24 -12.55
N PHE A 695 -12.62 -25.94 -11.47
CA PHE A 695 -13.93 -26.54 -11.27
C PHE A 695 -14.69 -25.71 -10.23
N GLU A 696 -15.94 -25.37 -10.55
CA GLU A 696 -16.85 -24.61 -9.69
C GLU A 696 -18.17 -25.37 -9.55
N TRP A 697 -18.67 -25.45 -8.31
CA TRP A 697 -19.96 -26.04 -8.01
C TRP A 697 -20.81 -25.07 -7.20
N TYR A 698 -21.90 -24.60 -7.81
CA TYR A 698 -22.89 -23.69 -7.23
C TYR A 698 -24.05 -24.52 -6.67
N MET A 699 -24.03 -24.81 -5.38
CA MET A 699 -25.00 -25.66 -4.72
C MET A 699 -26.30 -24.93 -4.41
N LYS A 700 -27.43 -25.65 -4.38
CA LYS A 700 -28.73 -25.11 -3.95
C LYS A 700 -29.02 -25.58 -2.50
N PRO A 701 -29.66 -24.77 -1.60
CA PRO A 701 -30.21 -23.43 -1.86
C PRO A 701 -29.16 -22.33 -2.00
N GLN A 702 -28.07 -22.38 -1.26
CA GLN A 702 -26.93 -21.46 -1.39
C GLN A 702 -25.65 -22.15 -0.91
N GLY A 703 -24.71 -22.32 -1.82
CA GLY A 703 -23.40 -22.86 -1.52
C GLY A 703 -22.48 -22.74 -2.73
N TYR A 704 -21.19 -22.76 -2.45
CA TYR A 704 -20.17 -22.65 -3.47
C TYR A 704 -18.97 -23.50 -3.08
N LEU A 705 -18.48 -24.27 -4.04
CA LEU A 705 -17.21 -24.98 -3.94
C LEU A 705 -16.41 -24.71 -5.19
N MET A 706 -15.15 -24.34 -5.02
CA MET A 706 -14.20 -24.10 -6.08
C MET A 706 -12.92 -24.87 -5.80
N ALA A 707 -12.33 -25.45 -6.84
CA ALA A 707 -10.96 -25.96 -6.82
C ALA A 707 -10.31 -25.75 -8.19
N GLY A 708 -9.05 -25.36 -8.21
CA GLY A 708 -8.35 -25.15 -9.47
C GLY A 708 -6.85 -25.01 -9.32
N VAL A 709 -6.21 -24.98 -10.47
CA VAL A 709 -4.76 -24.80 -10.62
C VAL A 709 -4.46 -23.66 -11.56
N PHE A 710 -3.34 -23.01 -11.33
CA PHE A 710 -2.87 -21.93 -12.18
C PHE A 710 -1.36 -22.01 -12.38
N ALA A 711 -0.89 -21.46 -13.50
CA ALA A 711 0.53 -21.27 -13.78
C ALA A 711 0.73 -19.99 -14.58
N LYS A 712 1.74 -19.20 -14.23
CA LYS A 712 2.15 -17.99 -14.94
C LYS A 712 3.66 -18.02 -15.18
N LYS A 713 4.06 -17.61 -16.37
CA LYS A 713 5.45 -17.30 -16.72
C LYS A 713 5.56 -15.78 -16.85
N VAL A 714 6.54 -15.17 -16.16
CA VAL A 714 6.85 -13.74 -16.23
C VAL A 714 8.23 -13.59 -16.87
N LYS A 715 8.33 -12.75 -17.88
CA LYS A 715 9.56 -12.40 -18.59
C LYS A 715 9.99 -10.99 -18.21
N ASP A 716 11.30 -10.73 -18.39
CA ASP A 716 11.91 -9.41 -18.17
C ASP A 716 11.66 -8.90 -16.73
N VAL A 717 11.75 -9.79 -15.72
CA VAL A 717 11.50 -9.44 -14.31
C VAL A 717 12.37 -8.27 -13.89
N LEU A 718 11.77 -7.27 -13.26
CA LEU A 718 12.46 -6.09 -12.75
C LEU A 718 13.17 -6.42 -11.42
N TYR A 719 14.43 -6.08 -11.31
CA TYR A 719 15.18 -6.21 -10.05
C TYR A 719 16.18 -5.07 -9.89
N ARG A 720 16.58 -4.81 -8.67
CA ARG A 720 17.63 -3.84 -8.37
C ARG A 720 19.00 -4.51 -8.54
N GLU A 721 19.80 -3.95 -9.42
CA GLU A 721 21.19 -4.37 -9.64
C GLU A 721 22.13 -3.40 -8.94
N THR A 722 23.17 -3.95 -8.30
CA THR A 722 24.31 -3.16 -7.82
C THR A 722 25.57 -3.57 -8.57
N ARG A 723 26.23 -2.64 -9.24
CA ARG A 723 27.44 -2.83 -10.02
C ARG A 723 28.36 -1.62 -9.93
N THR A 724 29.60 -1.77 -10.37
CA THR A 724 30.49 -0.60 -10.55
C THR A 724 29.91 0.32 -11.62
N PHE A 725 29.90 1.64 -11.38
CA PHE A 725 29.35 2.62 -12.31
C PHE A 725 30.06 2.59 -13.68
N GLY A 726 31.39 2.56 -13.68
CA GLY A 726 32.20 2.33 -14.87
C GLY A 726 32.17 3.47 -15.90
N SER A 727 31.80 4.70 -15.49
CA SER A 727 31.71 5.86 -16.39
C SER A 727 32.21 7.13 -15.70
N ASP A 728 32.88 7.97 -16.46
CA ASP A 728 33.40 9.29 -15.99
C ASP A 728 32.35 10.39 -16.11
N ALA A 729 31.15 10.10 -16.60
CA ALA A 729 30.10 11.09 -16.89
C ALA A 729 29.68 11.94 -15.67
N LEU A 730 29.90 11.42 -14.45
CA LEU A 730 29.61 12.10 -13.20
C LEU A 730 30.86 12.63 -12.48
N ASN A 731 32.05 12.52 -13.09
CA ASN A 731 33.29 13.03 -12.51
C ASN A 731 33.24 14.58 -12.45
N SER A 732 33.53 15.14 -11.29
CA SER A 732 33.55 16.58 -11.07
C SER A 732 34.35 16.93 -9.81
N ASN A 733 34.85 18.17 -9.73
CA ASN A 733 35.61 18.68 -8.58
C ASN A 733 36.79 17.78 -8.16
N ASN A 734 37.50 17.23 -9.13
CA ASN A 734 38.62 16.28 -8.94
C ASN A 734 38.21 14.97 -8.21
N VAL A 735 36.93 14.62 -8.19
CA VAL A 735 36.44 13.34 -7.67
C VAL A 735 36.14 12.42 -8.85
N ASP A 736 36.83 11.27 -8.88
CA ASP A 736 36.55 10.19 -9.83
C ASP A 736 35.47 9.28 -9.23
N ARG A 737 34.30 9.22 -9.89
CA ARG A 737 33.15 8.42 -9.49
C ARG A 737 32.97 7.16 -10.33
N SER A 738 33.90 6.87 -11.24
CA SER A 738 33.82 5.68 -12.11
C SER A 738 33.84 4.35 -11.34
N ALA A 739 34.52 4.34 -10.18
CA ALA A 739 34.60 3.18 -9.29
C ALA A 739 33.43 3.05 -8.28
N TYR A 740 32.51 4.04 -8.24
CA TYR A 740 31.41 4.01 -7.28
C TYR A 740 30.44 2.85 -7.56
N ALA A 741 29.83 2.35 -6.48
CA ALA A 741 28.76 1.37 -6.58
C ALA A 741 27.50 2.03 -7.15
N PHE A 742 27.07 1.63 -8.34
CA PHE A 742 25.82 2.05 -8.94
C PHE A 742 24.70 1.06 -8.57
N SER A 743 23.59 1.56 -8.04
CA SER A 743 22.39 0.79 -7.75
C SER A 743 21.19 1.34 -8.52
N GLY A 744 20.60 0.53 -9.37
CA GLY A 744 19.46 0.92 -10.21
C GLY A 744 18.58 -0.26 -10.57
N ILE A 745 17.40 0.03 -11.15
CA ILE A 745 16.50 -1.01 -11.64
C ILE A 745 16.93 -1.50 -13.03
N THR A 746 16.83 -2.78 -13.28
CA THR A 746 17.11 -3.42 -14.58
C THR A 746 16.19 -4.59 -14.82
N ASN A 747 16.15 -5.10 -16.05
CA ASN A 747 15.44 -6.32 -16.39
C ASN A 747 16.36 -7.53 -16.19
N GLY A 748 15.87 -8.52 -15.47
CA GLY A 748 16.55 -9.79 -15.21
C GLY A 748 16.04 -10.94 -16.06
N GLY A 749 16.11 -12.12 -15.47
CA GLY A 749 15.63 -13.35 -16.09
C GLY A 749 14.11 -13.53 -16.06
N ASP A 750 13.69 -14.75 -16.30
CA ASP A 750 12.29 -15.17 -16.27
C ASP A 750 11.90 -15.69 -14.89
N GLY A 751 10.69 -15.33 -14.43
CA GLY A 751 10.05 -15.86 -13.23
C GLY A 751 8.91 -16.84 -13.57
N ARG A 752 8.51 -17.65 -12.59
CA ARG A 752 7.33 -18.54 -12.68
C ARG A 752 6.56 -18.53 -11.39
N ILE A 753 5.22 -18.50 -11.50
CA ILE A 753 4.30 -18.67 -10.38
C ILE A 753 3.31 -19.75 -10.75
N TYR A 754 3.13 -20.73 -9.89
CA TYR A 754 2.13 -21.77 -10.06
C TYR A 754 1.61 -22.25 -8.72
N GLY A 755 0.38 -22.76 -8.70
CA GLY A 755 -0.24 -23.22 -7.48
C GLY A 755 -1.62 -23.80 -7.71
N PHE A 756 -2.28 -24.08 -6.58
CA PHE A 756 -3.68 -24.48 -6.55
C PHE A 756 -4.45 -23.57 -5.59
N GLU A 757 -5.73 -23.44 -5.83
CA GLU A 757 -6.68 -22.74 -4.97
C GLU A 757 -7.88 -23.63 -4.73
N ALA A 758 -8.43 -23.60 -3.51
CA ALA A 758 -9.69 -24.22 -3.18
C ALA A 758 -10.48 -23.33 -2.22
N ALA A 759 -11.79 -23.27 -2.41
CA ALA A 759 -12.70 -22.57 -1.50
C ALA A 759 -14.03 -23.30 -1.40
N ALA A 760 -14.60 -23.29 -0.21
CA ALA A 760 -15.93 -23.79 0.03
C ALA A 760 -16.71 -22.78 0.88
N GLN A 761 -17.93 -22.50 0.49
CA GLN A 761 -18.87 -21.67 1.22
C GLN A 761 -20.22 -22.40 1.26
N LEU A 762 -20.74 -22.59 2.44
CA LEU A 762 -22.03 -23.24 2.66
C LEU A 762 -22.90 -22.33 3.53
N GLN A 763 -24.08 -22.04 3.06
CA GLN A 763 -25.11 -21.42 3.86
C GLN A 763 -26.07 -22.48 4.35
N LEU A 764 -25.92 -22.83 5.62
CA LEU A 764 -26.83 -23.72 6.34
C LEU A 764 -27.68 -22.83 7.22
N GLU A 765 -28.98 -22.75 6.95
CA GLU A 765 -29.84 -21.94 7.80
C GLU A 765 -29.89 -22.55 9.22
N PRO A 766 -29.71 -21.74 10.31
CA PRO A 766 -29.39 -20.29 10.31
C PRO A 766 -27.87 -19.95 10.19
N TRP A 767 -27.03 -20.91 9.83
CA TRP A 767 -25.56 -20.79 9.87
C TRP A 767 -24.94 -20.66 8.49
N THR A 768 -23.95 -19.77 8.36
CA THR A 768 -23.08 -19.71 7.18
C THR A 768 -21.67 -20.14 7.59
N ALA A 769 -21.10 -21.09 6.88
CA ALA A 769 -19.72 -21.52 7.04
C ALA A 769 -18.94 -21.28 5.73
N SER A 770 -17.72 -20.75 5.83
CA SER A 770 -16.81 -20.58 4.70
C SER A 770 -15.42 -21.08 5.02
N LEU A 771 -14.78 -21.68 4.02
CA LEU A 771 -13.39 -22.13 4.06
C LEU A 771 -12.71 -21.73 2.75
N GLY A 772 -11.58 -21.04 2.84
CA GLY A 772 -10.72 -20.69 1.71
C GLY A 772 -9.28 -21.19 1.96
N LEU A 773 -8.65 -21.78 0.95
CA LEU A 773 -7.25 -22.23 0.95
C LEU A 773 -6.51 -21.67 -0.27
#